data_5ea41fa090c612bea3420f9c729ec55a
#
_entry.id   5ea41fa090c612bea3420f9c729ec55a
#
_cell.length_a   1.000
_cell.length_b   1.000
_cell.length_c   1.000
_cell.angle_alpha   90.00
_cell.angle_beta   90.00
_cell.angle_gamma   90.00
#
_symmetry.space_group_name_H-M   'P 1'
#
loop_
_entity.id
_entity.type
_entity.pdbx_description
1 polymer ?
#
loop_
_entity_poly.entity_id
_entity_poly.type
_entity_poly.pdbx_seq_one_letter_code
_entity_poly.pdbx_strand_id
1 'polypeptide(L)'
;MCLLTVVVGLSLLTASIASADSIPSGFELVSENDYAELYIKADTAEIAYRSKIDGSAWFSNPPDRATMETRVRGVAKDRLSAQLVINYYSINQKLEMDSYNDCVKYGQYQITPIPGGVRVDYELGRRWQESDCVPFIISEERFNDLVLAKLDEKTQNTLRKQYVKFTLEEGYVDTDNISVFGVDMEALFGPYGLKVDEPGIKATDKRRVLQEYLNRVRDANEYTTLAEIKTEDIEEAFGKPALMQKWNLMQWDRDALVGYFKAVGYTPEDVQIDHQMFGIEPPWPDVRNFKVSVEYVLDGADLVARIPAGSVSCPMEVYDPRISRITSYPLTTIHLLPYFGAANVDSEGYIFVPDGPGALIYLNNGKTTAEPYGRTVYGRDYATMPVSEYSADSKEQIYLPVFGLKNGDRAFVAMLEDGDAMAQINAVVEGMRDSYNRVWGSFEFIPNARINLQTDPGNGYVARLGALSIIMYQSRPYSGDMTVRYSFLSGYQVDYSAMAKRYRDYLVDKYDLGRIDAKEGMPLILEIIGSFDRTKPVLGFPKNVVQATTTYDQAEEIIDDLLKSGVQDLQVRYRGWLKGGVNHIYPTRVVAEGEVGSLNRLKQFLSSSQQKDVGVFLDVGFLNILRNSLLDGFVTFRDASRFLNRKSAVATDHNLASHQVKQGSERPVLSPSRLPSLVQNFVKDYNKLGAEGISLTFMGKQLNSDFRLDPDAAVDRQQAKQIAIDQVKLIARTDYGIMVTGGNAYMLPYAKYVIDAPMHSVGTTLVDASVPFFHIVASGHVVRAGTAANLSEVAGRRHLLKTIETGCVPYFVVTHSPSSDMKNTQFDYLYATTYRGVRDDILSFYNEILQISGNLWSQEIIQHQVVMPQVHRTVYEDGTSVIVNYRMTPVEVDGVLIDAEDYLVLAGGDRSAD
;
A
#
# COMPACT_ATOMS: atom_id res chain seq x y z
N MET A 1 81.44 -14.18 1.34
CA MET A 1 80.97 -13.98 -0.01
C MET A 1 79.56 -14.67 -0.11
N CYS A 2 78.54 -13.96 0.26
CA CYS A 2 77.12 -14.39 0.10
C CYS A 2 76.37 -13.17 -0.37
N LEU A 3 75.89 -13.25 -1.59
CA LEU A 3 74.97 -12.25 -2.18
C LEU A 3 73.58 -12.40 -1.55
N LEU A 4 73.08 -11.36 -0.95
CA LEU A 4 71.70 -11.21 -0.54
C LEU A 4 70.93 -10.58 -1.71
N THR A 5 70.03 -11.35 -2.32
CA THR A 5 69.12 -10.89 -3.33
C THR A 5 67.82 -10.39 -2.63
N VAL A 6 67.57 -9.10 -2.66
CA VAL A 6 66.29 -8.52 -2.20
C VAL A 6 65.30 -8.63 -3.34
N VAL A 7 64.24 -9.45 -3.14
CA VAL A 7 63.09 -9.51 -4.01
C VAL A 7 62.07 -8.49 -3.48
N VAL A 8 61.91 -7.39 -4.20
CA VAL A 8 60.83 -6.41 -3.99
C VAL A 8 59.58 -7.01 -4.59
N GLY A 9 58.67 -7.48 -3.75
CA GLY A 9 57.33 -7.89 -4.18
C GLY A 9 56.50 -6.67 -4.52
N LEU A 10 56.26 -6.45 -5.80
CA LEU A 10 55.24 -5.53 -6.30
C LEU A 10 53.90 -6.21 -6.11
N SER A 11 53.15 -5.87 -5.05
CA SER A 11 51.74 -6.23 -4.92
C SER A 11 50.93 -5.41 -5.92
N LEU A 12 50.59 -6.01 -7.05
CA LEU A 12 49.58 -5.54 -7.95
C LEU A 12 48.23 -5.63 -7.20
N LEU A 13 47.69 -4.49 -6.79
CA LEU A 13 46.30 -4.35 -6.51
C LEU A 13 45.55 -4.61 -7.84
N THR A 14 45.09 -5.84 -8.03
CA THR A 14 44.05 -6.15 -9.00
C THR A 14 42.77 -5.57 -8.41
N ALA A 15 42.38 -4.34 -8.83
CA ALA A 15 41.00 -3.94 -8.76
C ALA A 15 40.22 -5.02 -9.49
N SER A 16 39.38 -5.77 -8.76
CA SER A 16 38.42 -6.67 -9.37
C SER A 16 37.47 -5.79 -10.18
N ILE A 17 37.66 -5.79 -11.49
CA ILE A 17 36.64 -5.32 -12.42
C ILE A 17 35.46 -6.26 -12.16
N ALA A 18 34.38 -5.75 -11.52
CA ALA A 18 33.14 -6.46 -11.40
C ALA A 18 32.74 -6.91 -12.82
N SER A 19 32.59 -8.22 -13.03
CA SER A 19 32.14 -8.71 -14.33
C SER A 19 30.74 -8.16 -14.54
N ALA A 20 30.53 -7.43 -15.65
CA ALA A 20 29.20 -6.95 -16.02
C ALA A 20 28.22 -8.12 -16.04
N ASP A 21 27.09 -7.96 -15.36
CA ASP A 21 26.03 -8.97 -15.37
C ASP A 21 25.56 -9.19 -16.80
N SER A 22 25.59 -10.44 -17.28
CA SER A 22 25.12 -10.77 -18.63
C SER A 22 23.59 -10.81 -18.67
N ILE A 23 23.00 -10.11 -19.64
CA ILE A 23 21.56 -10.26 -19.91
C ILE A 23 21.33 -11.67 -20.49
N PRO A 24 20.43 -12.48 -19.91
CA PRO A 24 20.15 -13.83 -20.40
C PRO A 24 19.66 -13.83 -21.87
N SER A 25 19.87 -14.94 -22.58
CA SER A 25 19.37 -15.10 -23.95
C SER A 25 17.85 -14.96 -24.04
N GLY A 26 17.36 -14.37 -25.13
CA GLY A 26 15.93 -14.14 -25.38
C GLY A 26 15.42 -12.75 -24.97
N PHE A 27 16.26 -11.92 -24.32
CA PHE A 27 15.96 -10.51 -24.12
C PHE A 27 16.43 -9.69 -25.30
N GLU A 28 15.62 -8.76 -25.78
CA GLU A 28 15.88 -7.83 -26.87
C GLU A 28 15.96 -6.41 -26.35
N LEU A 29 16.94 -5.63 -26.82
CA LEU A 29 17.10 -4.21 -26.47
C LEU A 29 15.95 -3.40 -27.07
N VAL A 30 15.21 -2.68 -26.23
CA VAL A 30 14.07 -1.85 -26.68
C VAL A 30 14.29 -0.35 -26.50
N SER A 31 15.16 0.03 -25.58
CA SER A 31 15.54 1.43 -25.36
C SER A 31 16.92 1.53 -24.72
N GLU A 32 17.65 2.58 -25.06
CA GLU A 32 18.91 2.93 -24.40
C GLU A 32 19.11 4.44 -24.34
N ASN A 33 19.87 4.90 -23.36
CA ASN A 33 20.36 6.27 -23.24
C ASN A 33 21.83 6.27 -22.78
N ASP A 34 22.36 7.42 -22.39
CA ASP A 34 23.75 7.53 -21.94
C ASP A 34 24.06 6.76 -20.65
N TYR A 35 23.05 6.41 -19.84
CA TYR A 35 23.17 5.84 -18.50
C TYR A 35 22.76 4.38 -18.41
N ALA A 36 21.80 3.96 -19.24
CA ALA A 36 21.15 2.66 -19.07
C ALA A 36 20.62 2.06 -20.38
N GLU A 37 20.35 0.77 -20.33
CA GLU A 37 19.72 -0.03 -21.36
C GLU A 37 18.50 -0.76 -20.77
N LEU A 38 17.41 -0.79 -21.54
CA LEU A 38 16.18 -1.50 -21.22
C LEU A 38 15.95 -2.61 -22.25
N TYR A 39 15.73 -3.81 -21.75
CA TYR A 39 15.48 -5.00 -22.54
C TYR A 39 14.11 -5.57 -22.22
N ILE A 40 13.51 -6.26 -23.19
CA ILE A 40 12.27 -7.04 -23.00
C ILE A 40 12.45 -8.45 -23.54
N LYS A 41 11.83 -9.41 -22.91
CA LYS A 41 11.73 -10.79 -23.37
C LYS A 41 10.36 -10.99 -24.00
N ALA A 42 10.33 -11.12 -25.33
CA ALA A 42 9.09 -11.06 -26.12
C ALA A 42 8.08 -12.14 -25.77
N ASP A 43 8.53 -13.35 -25.39
CA ASP A 43 7.69 -14.51 -25.08
C ASP A 43 7.06 -14.49 -23.67
N THR A 44 7.59 -13.69 -22.75
CA THR A 44 7.13 -13.63 -21.36
C THR A 44 6.80 -12.21 -20.89
N ALA A 45 7.06 -11.19 -21.69
CA ALA A 45 6.96 -9.76 -21.36
C ALA A 45 7.81 -9.33 -20.14
N GLU A 46 8.79 -10.15 -19.73
CA GLU A 46 9.75 -9.80 -18.69
C GLU A 46 10.69 -8.71 -19.18
N ILE A 47 11.05 -7.77 -18.28
CA ILE A 47 12.02 -6.72 -18.58
C ILE A 47 13.32 -6.92 -17.81
N ALA A 48 14.41 -6.41 -18.40
CA ALA A 48 15.68 -6.27 -17.72
C ALA A 48 16.22 -4.84 -17.93
N TYR A 49 16.73 -4.26 -16.86
CA TYR A 49 17.47 -3.01 -16.85
C TYR A 49 18.94 -3.31 -16.69
N ARG A 50 19.82 -2.63 -17.46
CA ARG A 50 21.26 -2.68 -17.27
C ARG A 50 21.83 -1.27 -17.17
N SER A 51 22.58 -1.01 -16.10
CA SER A 51 23.33 0.21 -15.91
C SER A 51 24.55 0.22 -16.82
N LYS A 52 24.80 1.33 -17.56
CA LYS A 52 26.04 1.56 -18.32
C LYS A 52 27.17 2.10 -17.45
N ILE A 53 26.87 2.51 -16.21
CA ILE A 53 27.84 3.11 -15.28
C ILE A 53 28.71 2.00 -14.67
N ASP A 54 28.10 0.90 -14.23
CA ASP A 54 28.77 -0.18 -13.50
C ASP A 54 28.51 -1.57 -14.10
N GLY A 55 27.66 -1.68 -15.14
CA GLY A 55 27.31 -2.92 -15.80
C GLY A 55 26.33 -3.81 -15.03
N SER A 56 25.81 -3.36 -13.88
CA SER A 56 24.84 -4.13 -13.09
C SER A 56 23.51 -4.30 -13.82
N ALA A 57 22.89 -5.48 -13.66
CA ALA A 57 21.58 -5.76 -14.25
C ALA A 57 20.52 -6.07 -13.18
N TRP A 58 19.29 -5.62 -13.44
CA TRP A 58 18.12 -5.84 -12.61
C TRP A 58 16.97 -6.39 -13.47
N PHE A 59 16.23 -7.33 -12.91
CA PHE A 59 15.19 -8.07 -13.64
C PHE A 59 13.83 -7.89 -12.99
N SER A 60 12.78 -7.79 -13.81
CA SER A 60 11.39 -7.78 -13.32
C SER A 60 11.01 -9.06 -12.59
N ASN A 61 11.69 -10.17 -12.93
CA ASN A 61 11.40 -11.50 -12.43
C ASN A 61 12.70 -12.27 -12.16
N PRO A 62 12.78 -13.15 -11.15
CA PRO A 62 13.99 -13.89 -10.83
C PRO A 62 14.49 -14.70 -12.05
N PRO A 63 15.68 -14.39 -12.60
CA PRO A 63 16.22 -15.12 -13.78
C PRO A 63 16.60 -16.56 -13.45
N ASP A 64 16.89 -16.83 -12.19
CA ASP A 64 17.34 -18.13 -11.64
C ASP A 64 16.18 -19.01 -11.10
N ARG A 65 14.91 -18.59 -11.25
CA ARG A 65 13.73 -19.29 -10.70
C ARG A 65 13.57 -20.75 -11.13
N ALA A 66 14.15 -21.11 -12.27
CA ALA A 66 14.11 -22.49 -12.73
C ALA A 66 14.81 -23.44 -11.76
N THR A 67 15.95 -23.01 -11.19
CA THR A 67 16.82 -23.78 -10.31
C THR A 67 16.63 -23.44 -8.83
N MET A 68 16.49 -22.16 -8.49
CA MET A 68 16.44 -21.68 -7.10
C MET A 68 15.06 -21.82 -6.46
N GLU A 69 13.97 -21.84 -7.26
CA GLU A 69 12.64 -22.08 -6.71
C GLU A 69 12.40 -23.58 -6.44
N THR A 70 12.43 -23.93 -5.17
CA THR A 70 12.27 -25.32 -4.72
C THR A 70 11.02 -25.55 -3.86
N ARG A 71 10.38 -24.50 -3.38
CA ARG A 71 9.27 -24.57 -2.42
C ARG A 71 7.91 -24.69 -3.11
N VAL A 72 7.72 -24.01 -4.24
CA VAL A 72 6.46 -24.04 -4.98
C VAL A 72 6.59 -24.69 -6.34
N ARG A 73 5.45 -25.23 -6.85
CA ARG A 73 5.38 -25.94 -8.14
C ARG A 73 4.14 -25.50 -8.92
N GLY A 74 4.10 -25.83 -10.21
CA GLY A 74 2.96 -25.56 -11.10
C GLY A 74 2.63 -24.06 -11.16
N VAL A 75 1.36 -23.71 -11.11
CA VAL A 75 0.86 -22.34 -11.21
C VAL A 75 1.56 -21.37 -10.25
N ALA A 76 1.86 -21.80 -9.03
CA ALA A 76 2.57 -20.95 -8.06
C ALA A 76 4.03 -20.68 -8.46
N LYS A 77 4.74 -21.63 -9.06
CA LYS A 77 6.08 -21.42 -9.63
C LYS A 77 6.03 -20.56 -10.88
N ASP A 78 5.06 -20.82 -11.75
CA ASP A 78 4.86 -20.05 -12.99
C ASP A 78 4.57 -18.57 -12.72
N ARG A 79 3.87 -18.25 -11.61
CA ARG A 79 3.62 -16.86 -11.17
C ARG A 79 4.89 -16.05 -10.97
N LEU A 80 6.05 -16.66 -10.68
CA LEU A 80 7.33 -15.94 -10.59
C LEU A 80 7.72 -15.27 -11.92
N SER A 81 7.03 -15.57 -13.02
CA SER A 81 7.17 -14.92 -14.32
C SER A 81 6.18 -13.78 -14.54
N ALA A 82 5.34 -13.43 -13.55
CA ALA A 82 4.33 -12.38 -13.70
C ALA A 82 4.89 -10.99 -13.37
N GLN A 83 4.55 -9.99 -14.19
CA GLN A 83 4.85 -8.56 -13.96
C GLN A 83 3.71 -7.85 -13.21
N LEU A 84 2.51 -8.42 -13.27
CA LEU A 84 1.32 -7.92 -12.58
C LEU A 84 0.62 -9.05 -11.84
N VAL A 85 0.11 -8.72 -10.66
CA VAL A 85 -0.88 -9.54 -9.94
C VAL A 85 -2.05 -8.65 -9.58
N ILE A 86 -3.27 -9.07 -9.90
CA ILE A 86 -4.49 -8.32 -9.60
C ILE A 86 -5.36 -9.06 -8.60
N ASN A 87 -5.99 -8.31 -7.70
CA ASN A 87 -7.03 -8.82 -6.81
C ASN A 87 -8.38 -8.28 -7.24
N TYR A 88 -9.37 -9.15 -7.34
CA TYR A 88 -10.75 -8.79 -7.67
C TYR A 88 -11.73 -9.58 -6.81
N TYR A 89 -12.99 -9.18 -6.82
CA TYR A 89 -14.04 -9.93 -6.15
C TYR A 89 -14.99 -10.59 -7.14
N SER A 90 -15.39 -11.82 -6.81
CA SER A 90 -16.56 -12.48 -7.37
C SER A 90 -17.57 -12.63 -6.23
N ILE A 91 -18.62 -11.85 -6.26
CA ILE A 91 -19.62 -11.73 -5.16
C ILE A 91 -18.90 -11.28 -3.87
N ASN A 92 -18.69 -12.19 -2.91
CA ASN A 92 -18.02 -11.93 -1.62
C ASN A 92 -16.66 -12.63 -1.50
N GLN A 93 -16.21 -13.31 -2.55
CA GLN A 93 -14.94 -14.02 -2.57
C GLN A 93 -13.87 -13.17 -3.24
N LYS A 94 -12.78 -12.91 -2.52
CA LYS A 94 -11.58 -12.29 -3.08
C LYS A 94 -10.81 -13.32 -3.88
N LEU A 95 -10.53 -13.01 -5.13
CA LEU A 95 -9.81 -13.86 -6.08
C LEU A 95 -8.60 -13.10 -6.61
N GLU A 96 -7.69 -13.83 -7.26
CA GLU A 96 -6.43 -13.31 -7.77
C GLU A 96 -6.19 -13.84 -9.18
N MET A 97 -5.64 -13.01 -10.06
CA MET A 97 -5.09 -13.37 -11.37
C MET A 97 -3.71 -12.77 -11.52
N ASP A 98 -2.88 -13.36 -12.36
CA ASP A 98 -1.56 -12.83 -12.66
C ASP A 98 -1.28 -12.76 -14.18
N SER A 99 -0.39 -11.84 -14.57
CA SER A 99 -0.10 -11.57 -15.97
C SER A 99 0.51 -12.76 -16.72
N TYR A 100 1.15 -13.71 -16.03
CA TYR A 100 1.72 -14.87 -16.70
C TYR A 100 0.71 -16.00 -16.84
N ASN A 101 0.10 -16.46 -15.74
CA ASN A 101 -0.80 -17.62 -15.76
C ASN A 101 -2.14 -17.35 -16.46
N ASP A 102 -2.65 -16.11 -16.41
CA ASP A 102 -3.98 -15.75 -16.88
C ASP A 102 -3.95 -14.86 -18.14
N CYS A 103 -2.75 -14.59 -18.71
CA CYS A 103 -2.60 -13.73 -19.87
C CYS A 103 -1.48 -14.24 -20.82
N VAL A 104 -0.21 -14.15 -20.43
CA VAL A 104 0.96 -14.41 -21.28
C VAL A 104 0.97 -15.83 -21.82
N LYS A 105 0.66 -16.84 -21.01
CA LYS A 105 0.54 -18.25 -21.43
C LYS A 105 -0.42 -18.47 -22.60
N TYR A 106 -1.35 -17.56 -22.80
CA TYR A 106 -2.39 -17.64 -23.84
C TYR A 106 -2.18 -16.66 -24.96
N GLY A 107 -1.05 -15.92 -24.97
CA GLY A 107 -0.76 -14.92 -25.98
C GLY A 107 -1.70 -13.70 -25.95
N GLN A 108 -2.34 -13.44 -24.81
CA GLN A 108 -3.33 -12.36 -24.64
C GLN A 108 -2.66 -11.04 -24.22
N TYR A 109 -1.52 -10.70 -24.84
CA TYR A 109 -0.79 -9.46 -24.57
C TYR A 109 -0.20 -8.88 -25.84
N GLN A 110 0.09 -7.59 -25.80
CA GLN A 110 0.72 -6.89 -26.90
C GLN A 110 1.88 -6.02 -26.38
N ILE A 111 3.03 -6.12 -27.04
CA ILE A 111 4.20 -5.30 -26.78
C ILE A 111 4.27 -4.21 -27.83
N THR A 112 4.36 -2.94 -27.43
CA THR A 112 4.40 -1.78 -28.31
C THR A 112 5.56 -0.88 -27.90
N PRO A 113 6.53 -0.57 -28.79
CA PRO A 113 7.55 0.43 -28.54
C PRO A 113 6.93 1.81 -28.30
N ILE A 114 7.46 2.54 -27.32
CA ILE A 114 7.08 3.93 -27.02
C ILE A 114 8.35 4.79 -26.88
N PRO A 115 8.26 6.11 -26.94
CA PRO A 115 9.42 6.97 -26.73
C PRO A 115 10.13 6.69 -25.39
N GLY A 116 11.41 6.34 -25.45
CA GLY A 116 12.22 6.03 -24.27
C GLY A 116 11.98 4.68 -23.62
N GLY A 117 11.13 3.79 -24.22
CA GLY A 117 10.80 2.54 -23.58
C GLY A 117 9.83 1.64 -24.35
N VAL A 118 9.03 0.87 -23.59
CA VAL A 118 8.09 -0.12 -24.14
C VAL A 118 6.82 -0.14 -23.29
N ARG A 119 5.70 -0.35 -23.97
CA ARG A 119 4.38 -0.59 -23.33
C ARG A 119 3.97 -2.03 -23.56
N VAL A 120 3.44 -2.64 -22.51
CA VAL A 120 2.82 -3.97 -22.56
C VAL A 120 1.37 -3.85 -22.17
N ASP A 121 0.49 -4.23 -23.06
CA ASP A 121 -0.96 -4.28 -22.84
C ASP A 121 -1.35 -5.71 -22.51
N TYR A 122 -1.83 -5.96 -21.29
CA TYR A 122 -2.25 -7.26 -20.81
C TYR A 122 -3.78 -7.37 -20.80
N GLU A 123 -4.29 -8.52 -21.27
CA GLU A 123 -5.69 -8.92 -21.16
C GLU A 123 -5.77 -10.17 -20.26
N LEU A 124 -5.98 -9.94 -18.94
CA LEU A 124 -5.98 -11.00 -17.93
C LEU A 124 -7.36 -11.65 -17.85
N GLY A 125 -7.37 -12.97 -17.88
CA GLY A 125 -8.57 -13.78 -17.80
C GLY A 125 -8.71 -14.63 -19.07
N ARG A 126 -8.99 -15.90 -18.86
CA ARG A 126 -9.21 -16.83 -19.98
C ARG A 126 -10.59 -16.61 -20.54
N ARG A 127 -10.68 -16.31 -21.83
CA ARG A 127 -11.96 -16.29 -22.49
C ARG A 127 -12.58 -17.69 -22.50
N TRP A 128 -11.78 -18.73 -22.74
CA TRP A 128 -12.19 -20.10 -22.80
C TRP A 128 -11.42 -20.99 -21.82
N GLN A 129 -12.10 -21.97 -21.21
CA GLN A 129 -11.42 -23.04 -20.47
C GLN A 129 -10.87 -24.07 -21.47
N GLU A 130 -9.83 -24.80 -21.07
CA GLU A 130 -9.22 -25.81 -21.93
C GLU A 130 -10.19 -26.94 -22.35
N SER A 131 -11.13 -27.27 -21.45
CA SER A 131 -12.19 -28.24 -21.68
C SER A 131 -13.27 -27.76 -22.66
N ASP A 132 -13.39 -26.47 -22.90
CA ASP A 132 -14.46 -25.90 -23.74
C ASP A 132 -14.29 -26.27 -25.22
N CYS A 133 -13.13 -26.75 -25.64
CA CYS A 133 -12.89 -27.32 -26.98
C CYS A 133 -13.33 -28.78 -27.11
N VAL A 134 -13.83 -29.43 -26.05
CA VAL A 134 -14.26 -30.84 -26.09
C VAL A 134 -15.78 -30.91 -26.18
N PRO A 135 -16.37 -31.30 -27.31
CA PRO A 135 -17.81 -31.41 -27.45
C PRO A 135 -18.38 -32.55 -26.60
N PHE A 136 -19.47 -32.27 -25.84
CA PHE A 136 -20.27 -33.35 -25.25
C PHE A 136 -20.97 -34.19 -26.35
N ILE A 137 -21.43 -33.54 -27.41
CA ILE A 137 -22.02 -34.13 -28.60
C ILE A 137 -21.46 -33.45 -29.84
N ILE A 138 -21.19 -34.23 -30.87
CA ILE A 138 -20.66 -33.74 -32.15
C ILE A 138 -21.31 -34.53 -33.30
N SER A 139 -21.63 -33.90 -34.42
CA SER A 139 -22.14 -34.59 -35.60
C SER A 139 -21.07 -35.54 -36.15
N GLU A 140 -21.50 -36.69 -36.70
CA GLU A 140 -20.58 -37.66 -37.28
C GLU A 140 -19.75 -37.08 -38.44
N GLU A 141 -20.35 -36.25 -39.27
CA GLU A 141 -19.67 -35.55 -40.36
C GLU A 141 -18.54 -34.67 -39.83
N ARG A 142 -18.81 -33.78 -38.92
CA ARG A 142 -17.80 -32.86 -38.33
C ARG A 142 -16.74 -33.63 -37.52
N PHE A 143 -17.13 -34.70 -36.82
CA PHE A 143 -16.17 -35.56 -36.11
C PHE A 143 -15.17 -36.21 -37.04
N ASN A 144 -15.65 -36.75 -38.19
CA ASN A 144 -14.77 -37.37 -39.17
C ASN A 144 -13.87 -36.31 -39.87
N ASP A 145 -14.45 -35.21 -40.32
CA ASP A 145 -13.76 -34.22 -41.19
C ASP A 145 -12.85 -33.27 -40.40
N LEU A 146 -13.30 -32.79 -39.26
CA LEU A 146 -12.56 -31.78 -38.51
C LEU A 146 -11.61 -32.40 -37.46
N VAL A 147 -11.91 -33.59 -36.97
CA VAL A 147 -11.16 -34.24 -35.89
C VAL A 147 -10.38 -35.43 -36.36
N LEU A 148 -11.08 -36.50 -36.79
CA LEU A 148 -10.41 -37.77 -37.09
C LEU A 148 -9.47 -37.70 -38.30
N ALA A 149 -9.83 -36.97 -39.35
CA ALA A 149 -9.00 -36.81 -40.56
C ALA A 149 -7.60 -36.23 -40.25
N LYS A 150 -7.43 -35.55 -39.10
CA LYS A 150 -6.17 -34.95 -38.70
C LYS A 150 -5.38 -35.73 -37.67
N LEU A 151 -5.86 -36.94 -37.27
CA LEU A 151 -5.25 -37.77 -36.26
C LEU A 151 -4.68 -39.08 -36.86
N ASP A 152 -3.68 -39.67 -36.24
CA ASP A 152 -3.21 -41.01 -36.59
C ASP A 152 -4.23 -42.09 -36.21
N GLU A 153 -4.17 -43.24 -36.88
CA GLU A 153 -5.13 -44.33 -36.76
C GLU A 153 -5.27 -44.88 -35.32
N LYS A 154 -4.17 -44.91 -34.55
CA LYS A 154 -4.19 -45.34 -33.14
C LYS A 154 -4.97 -44.38 -32.27
N THR A 155 -4.72 -43.08 -32.45
CA THR A 155 -5.42 -41.99 -31.72
C THR A 155 -6.89 -41.95 -32.12
N GLN A 156 -7.22 -42.08 -33.43
CA GLN A 156 -8.60 -42.18 -33.90
C GLN A 156 -9.37 -43.32 -33.20
N ASN A 157 -8.77 -44.52 -33.11
CA ASN A 157 -9.36 -45.66 -32.47
C ASN A 157 -9.55 -45.44 -30.95
N THR A 158 -8.65 -44.73 -30.30
CA THR A 158 -8.77 -44.39 -28.89
C THR A 158 -9.88 -43.38 -28.66
N LEU A 159 -9.94 -42.36 -29.50
CA LEU A 159 -10.93 -41.29 -29.40
C LEU A 159 -12.36 -41.81 -29.68
N ARG A 160 -12.53 -42.67 -30.70
CA ARG A 160 -13.82 -43.30 -31.01
C ARG A 160 -14.36 -44.13 -29.83
N LYS A 161 -13.53 -44.76 -29.02
CA LYS A 161 -13.97 -45.52 -27.84
C LYS A 161 -14.54 -44.66 -26.71
N GLN A 162 -14.22 -43.38 -26.69
CA GLN A 162 -14.68 -42.42 -25.66
C GLN A 162 -16.04 -41.78 -25.99
N TYR A 163 -16.53 -42.04 -27.19
CA TYR A 163 -17.82 -41.56 -27.66
C TYR A 163 -18.74 -42.76 -27.98
N VAL A 164 -20.06 -42.51 -27.94
CA VAL A 164 -21.08 -43.47 -28.40
C VAL A 164 -21.84 -42.84 -29.55
N LYS A 165 -21.95 -43.56 -30.65
CA LYS A 165 -22.68 -43.09 -31.83
C LYS A 165 -24.17 -43.43 -31.71
N PHE A 166 -25.05 -42.43 -31.94
CA PHE A 166 -26.48 -42.62 -32.01
C PHE A 166 -27.11 -41.74 -33.11
N THR A 167 -28.33 -42.05 -33.46
CA THR A 167 -29.17 -41.30 -34.40
C THR A 167 -30.63 -41.41 -33.99
N LEU A 168 -31.33 -40.30 -34.08
CA LEU A 168 -32.79 -40.29 -34.01
C LEU A 168 -33.34 -40.50 -35.43
N GLU A 169 -33.55 -41.80 -35.80
CA GLU A 169 -33.80 -42.23 -37.17
C GLU A 169 -35.32 -42.41 -37.42
N GLU A 170 -35.78 -41.83 -38.53
CA GLU A 170 -37.21 -41.92 -38.91
C GLU A 170 -37.58 -43.38 -39.21
N GLY A 171 -38.70 -43.80 -38.64
CA GLY A 171 -39.21 -45.17 -38.84
C GLY A 171 -38.46 -46.29 -38.11
N TYR A 172 -37.40 -45.94 -37.34
CA TYR A 172 -36.63 -46.91 -36.54
C TYR A 172 -37.40 -47.29 -35.26
N VAL A 173 -37.64 -48.60 -35.08
CA VAL A 173 -38.26 -49.14 -33.87
C VAL A 173 -37.24 -50.01 -33.14
N ASP A 174 -36.80 -49.59 -31.93
CA ASP A 174 -35.92 -50.40 -31.12
C ASP A 174 -36.65 -51.57 -30.48
N THR A 175 -36.08 -52.77 -30.61
CA THR A 175 -36.66 -54.01 -30.06
C THR A 175 -36.62 -54.02 -28.51
N ASP A 176 -35.81 -53.20 -27.90
CA ASP A 176 -35.65 -53.09 -26.44
C ASP A 176 -36.65 -52.15 -25.76
N ASN A 177 -37.56 -51.53 -26.55
CA ASN A 177 -38.58 -50.63 -26.04
C ASN A 177 -38.02 -49.52 -25.10
N ILE A 178 -37.04 -48.80 -25.60
CA ILE A 178 -36.34 -47.76 -24.78
C ILE A 178 -37.31 -46.64 -24.43
N SER A 179 -37.42 -46.36 -23.14
CA SER A 179 -38.20 -45.23 -22.59
C SER A 179 -37.45 -44.53 -21.46
N VAL A 180 -37.69 -43.25 -21.29
CA VAL A 180 -37.13 -42.42 -20.18
C VAL A 180 -38.27 -42.01 -19.25
N PHE A 181 -38.06 -42.18 -17.95
CA PHE A 181 -39.11 -41.85 -16.96
C PHE A 181 -39.48 -40.37 -17.02
N GLY A 182 -40.78 -40.10 -17.05
CA GLY A 182 -41.31 -38.76 -17.13
C GLY A 182 -41.36 -38.15 -18.55
N VAL A 183 -41.01 -38.91 -19.59
CA VAL A 183 -41.06 -38.43 -20.97
C VAL A 183 -42.13 -39.19 -21.75
N ASP A 184 -43.00 -38.43 -22.41
CA ASP A 184 -43.90 -39.00 -23.42
C ASP A 184 -43.13 -39.17 -24.72
N MET A 185 -42.67 -40.40 -24.98
CA MET A 185 -41.77 -40.73 -26.10
C MET A 185 -42.47 -40.53 -27.44
N GLU A 186 -43.76 -40.80 -27.54
CA GLU A 186 -44.51 -40.67 -28.80
C GLU A 186 -44.76 -39.18 -29.11
N ALA A 187 -45.13 -38.40 -28.10
CA ALA A 187 -45.34 -36.97 -28.27
C ALA A 187 -44.04 -36.24 -28.60
N LEU A 188 -42.90 -36.62 -27.98
CA LEU A 188 -41.62 -35.92 -28.16
C LEU A 188 -40.91 -36.29 -29.48
N PHE A 189 -40.84 -37.56 -29.84
CA PHE A 189 -40.06 -38.05 -30.99
C PHE A 189 -40.90 -38.36 -32.24
N GLY A 190 -42.23 -38.52 -32.11
CA GLY A 190 -43.12 -38.86 -33.25
C GLY A 190 -42.67 -40.13 -33.96
N PRO A 191 -42.35 -40.05 -35.29
CA PRO A 191 -41.93 -41.20 -36.06
C PRO A 191 -40.42 -41.57 -35.87
N TYR A 192 -39.66 -40.82 -35.05
CA TYR A 192 -38.20 -41.02 -34.89
C TYR A 192 -37.92 -41.94 -33.69
N GLY A 193 -37.03 -42.92 -33.90
CA GLY A 193 -36.58 -43.81 -32.83
C GLY A 193 -35.07 -43.70 -32.58
N LEU A 194 -34.63 -43.97 -31.34
CA LEU A 194 -33.24 -43.98 -30.96
C LEU A 194 -32.51 -45.21 -31.53
N LYS A 195 -31.62 -45.01 -32.46
CA LYS A 195 -30.70 -46.02 -32.96
C LYS A 195 -29.33 -45.77 -32.39
N VAL A 196 -28.74 -46.71 -31.70
CA VAL A 196 -27.37 -46.65 -31.15
C VAL A 196 -26.50 -47.62 -31.89
N ASP A 197 -25.48 -47.11 -32.60
CA ASP A 197 -24.56 -47.87 -33.43
C ASP A 197 -23.32 -48.37 -32.66
N GLU A 198 -23.55 -49.21 -31.61
CA GLU A 198 -22.46 -49.82 -30.83
C GLU A 198 -22.72 -51.32 -30.68
N PRO A 199 -21.85 -52.22 -31.23
CA PRO A 199 -22.08 -53.66 -31.17
C PRO A 199 -22.20 -54.16 -29.74
N GLY A 200 -23.31 -54.87 -29.43
CA GLY A 200 -23.54 -55.50 -28.13
C GLY A 200 -23.92 -54.53 -27.01
N ILE A 201 -24.34 -53.33 -27.32
CA ILE A 201 -24.83 -52.37 -26.31
C ILE A 201 -26.10 -52.91 -25.64
N LYS A 202 -26.20 -52.78 -24.31
CA LYS A 202 -27.32 -53.19 -23.51
C LYS A 202 -28.47 -52.17 -23.56
N ALA A 203 -29.73 -52.64 -23.41
CA ALA A 203 -30.88 -51.78 -23.31
C ALA A 203 -30.75 -50.68 -22.21
N THR A 204 -30.11 -50.98 -21.09
CA THR A 204 -29.77 -50.03 -20.02
C THR A 204 -28.88 -48.90 -20.48
N ASP A 205 -27.90 -49.19 -21.32
CA ASP A 205 -26.95 -48.21 -21.82
C ASP A 205 -27.56 -47.36 -22.96
N LYS A 206 -28.39 -47.99 -23.84
CA LYS A 206 -29.21 -47.23 -24.80
C LYS A 206 -30.12 -46.21 -24.13
N ARG A 207 -30.86 -46.65 -23.05
CA ARG A 207 -31.67 -45.75 -22.22
C ARG A 207 -30.84 -44.63 -21.63
N ARG A 208 -29.68 -44.94 -21.20
CA ARG A 208 -28.75 -43.93 -20.62
C ARG A 208 -28.28 -42.93 -21.66
N VAL A 209 -27.95 -43.31 -22.85
CA VAL A 209 -27.64 -42.40 -23.97
C VAL A 209 -28.77 -41.40 -24.15
N LEU A 210 -29.99 -41.88 -24.24
CA LEU A 210 -31.15 -40.99 -24.41
C LEU A 210 -31.37 -40.07 -23.20
N GLN A 211 -31.26 -40.62 -21.99
CA GLN A 211 -31.44 -39.86 -20.77
C GLN A 211 -30.38 -38.77 -20.58
N GLU A 212 -29.11 -39.06 -20.85
CA GLU A 212 -28.02 -38.07 -20.77
C GLU A 212 -28.23 -36.96 -21.81
N TYR A 213 -28.63 -37.30 -23.05
CA TYR A 213 -28.98 -36.34 -24.07
C TYR A 213 -30.14 -35.44 -23.62
N LEU A 214 -31.27 -36.01 -23.21
CA LEU A 214 -32.46 -35.23 -22.78
C LEU A 214 -32.20 -34.42 -21.53
N ASN A 215 -31.35 -34.87 -20.59
CA ASN A 215 -30.95 -34.06 -19.47
C ASN A 215 -30.23 -32.79 -19.91
N ARG A 216 -29.37 -32.85 -20.93
CA ARG A 216 -28.66 -31.68 -21.45
C ARG A 216 -29.62 -30.75 -22.20
N VAL A 217 -30.58 -31.24 -22.91
CA VAL A 217 -31.64 -30.45 -23.56
C VAL A 217 -32.52 -29.76 -22.50
N ARG A 218 -32.93 -30.46 -21.43
CA ARG A 218 -33.66 -29.92 -20.32
C ARG A 218 -32.90 -28.73 -19.67
N ASP A 219 -31.60 -28.96 -19.40
CA ASP A 219 -30.71 -27.98 -18.77
C ASP A 219 -30.50 -26.75 -19.66
N ALA A 220 -30.37 -26.94 -20.98
CA ALA A 220 -30.24 -25.86 -21.97
C ALA A 220 -31.50 -24.96 -22.06
N ASN A 221 -32.67 -25.52 -21.81
CA ASN A 221 -33.93 -24.79 -21.83
C ASN A 221 -34.43 -24.38 -20.43
N GLU A 222 -33.60 -24.56 -19.38
CA GLU A 222 -33.94 -24.24 -17.98
C GLU A 222 -35.23 -24.91 -17.47
N TYR A 223 -35.61 -26.06 -18.05
CA TYR A 223 -36.79 -26.80 -17.61
C TYR A 223 -36.54 -27.54 -16.29
N THR A 224 -37.58 -27.65 -15.47
CA THR A 224 -37.54 -28.34 -14.18
C THR A 224 -37.54 -29.85 -14.33
N THR A 225 -38.29 -30.36 -15.32
CA THR A 225 -38.47 -31.79 -15.58
C THR A 225 -38.28 -32.15 -17.06
N LEU A 226 -37.97 -33.38 -17.34
CA LEU A 226 -37.85 -33.90 -18.71
C LEU A 226 -39.18 -33.88 -19.49
N ALA A 227 -40.33 -33.85 -18.79
CA ALA A 227 -41.65 -33.76 -19.37
C ALA A 227 -41.95 -32.43 -20.05
N GLU A 228 -41.18 -31.40 -19.75
CA GLU A 228 -41.33 -30.06 -20.32
C GLU A 228 -40.64 -29.89 -21.67
N ILE A 229 -39.77 -30.84 -22.06
CA ILE A 229 -39.05 -30.83 -23.34
C ILE A 229 -40.04 -30.98 -24.49
N LYS A 230 -39.90 -30.13 -25.47
CA LYS A 230 -40.77 -30.12 -26.66
C LYS A 230 -40.01 -30.66 -27.89
N THR A 231 -40.74 -31.10 -28.91
CA THR A 231 -40.16 -31.54 -30.18
C THR A 231 -39.31 -30.48 -30.83
N GLU A 232 -39.74 -29.22 -30.74
CA GLU A 232 -39.03 -28.04 -31.28
C GLU A 232 -37.60 -27.86 -30.67
N ASP A 233 -37.37 -28.33 -29.43
CA ASP A 233 -36.08 -28.22 -28.75
C ASP A 233 -35.05 -29.21 -29.30
N ILE A 234 -35.49 -30.29 -30.02
CA ILE A 234 -34.65 -31.37 -30.52
C ILE A 234 -34.83 -31.69 -32.03
N GLU A 235 -35.76 -31.00 -32.72
CA GLU A 235 -36.08 -31.34 -34.13
C GLU A 235 -34.91 -31.20 -35.07
N GLU A 236 -33.98 -30.32 -34.80
CA GLU A 236 -32.75 -30.20 -35.61
C GLU A 236 -31.82 -31.42 -35.52
N ALA A 237 -31.91 -32.19 -34.46
CA ALA A 237 -31.16 -33.42 -34.25
C ALA A 237 -31.74 -34.63 -35.02
N PHE A 238 -32.94 -34.53 -35.51
CA PHE A 238 -33.60 -35.65 -36.20
C PHE A 238 -32.89 -36.02 -37.50
N GLY A 239 -32.65 -37.32 -37.66
CA GLY A 239 -31.96 -37.88 -38.80
C GLY A 239 -30.45 -37.62 -38.89
N LYS A 240 -29.90 -36.85 -37.94
CA LYS A 240 -28.47 -36.55 -37.94
C LYS A 240 -27.70 -37.56 -37.05
N PRO A 241 -26.74 -38.35 -37.59
CA PRO A 241 -25.88 -39.19 -36.79
C PRO A 241 -24.96 -38.33 -35.89
N ALA A 242 -24.90 -38.66 -34.63
CA ALA A 242 -24.13 -37.95 -33.60
C ALA A 242 -23.24 -38.88 -32.79
N LEU A 243 -22.15 -38.34 -32.28
CA LEU A 243 -21.30 -39.00 -31.31
C LEU A 243 -21.41 -38.21 -29.98
N MET A 244 -21.81 -38.91 -28.94
CA MET A 244 -21.95 -38.34 -27.57
C MET A 244 -20.87 -38.89 -26.66
N GLN A 245 -20.29 -38.05 -25.86
CA GLN A 245 -19.29 -38.40 -24.88
C GLN A 245 -19.83 -39.46 -23.89
N LYS A 246 -19.07 -40.52 -23.62
CA LYS A 246 -19.49 -41.58 -22.68
C LYS A 246 -19.49 -41.02 -21.23
N TRP A 247 -20.46 -41.40 -20.45
CA TRP A 247 -20.72 -40.98 -19.08
C TRP A 247 -19.75 -41.52 -18.04
N ASN A 248 -18.99 -42.58 -18.33
CA ASN A 248 -18.09 -43.27 -17.44
C ASN A 248 -16.60 -42.94 -17.66
N LEU A 249 -16.29 -41.79 -18.29
CA LEU A 249 -14.93 -41.37 -18.51
C LEU A 249 -14.27 -40.94 -17.19
N MET A 250 -13.07 -41.44 -16.96
CA MET A 250 -12.22 -41.04 -15.85
C MET A 250 -11.56 -39.68 -16.12
N GLN A 251 -10.99 -39.03 -15.11
CA GLN A 251 -10.36 -37.72 -15.27
C GLN A 251 -9.23 -37.72 -16.31
N TRP A 252 -8.38 -38.77 -16.32
CA TRP A 252 -7.32 -38.89 -17.33
C TRP A 252 -7.82 -39.07 -18.77
N ASP A 253 -9.02 -39.67 -18.96
CA ASP A 253 -9.63 -39.77 -20.28
C ASP A 253 -10.11 -38.38 -20.75
N ARG A 254 -10.66 -37.58 -19.82
CA ARG A 254 -11.11 -36.20 -20.10
C ARG A 254 -9.91 -35.32 -20.44
N ASP A 255 -8.81 -35.42 -19.69
CA ASP A 255 -7.56 -34.69 -19.96
C ASP A 255 -6.97 -35.05 -21.33
N ALA A 256 -7.03 -36.36 -21.68
CA ALA A 256 -6.61 -36.80 -22.98
C ALA A 256 -7.47 -36.24 -24.13
N LEU A 257 -8.81 -36.17 -23.93
CA LEU A 257 -9.71 -35.55 -24.90
C LEU A 257 -9.31 -34.11 -25.19
N VAL A 258 -9.06 -33.29 -24.14
CA VAL A 258 -8.59 -31.93 -24.34
C VAL A 258 -7.35 -31.87 -25.22
N GLY A 259 -6.38 -32.76 -24.97
CA GLY A 259 -5.17 -32.88 -25.79
C GLY A 259 -5.45 -33.19 -27.25
N TYR A 260 -6.36 -34.14 -27.53
CA TYR A 260 -6.70 -34.52 -28.91
C TYR A 260 -7.44 -33.45 -29.69
N PHE A 261 -8.46 -32.81 -29.10
CA PHE A 261 -9.21 -31.75 -29.76
C PHE A 261 -8.35 -30.50 -29.99
N LYS A 262 -7.50 -30.12 -29.03
CA LYS A 262 -6.53 -29.04 -29.24
C LYS A 262 -5.53 -29.33 -30.35
N ALA A 263 -5.01 -30.56 -30.42
CA ALA A 263 -3.99 -30.95 -31.42
C ALA A 263 -4.52 -30.82 -32.87
N VAL A 264 -5.82 -30.99 -33.08
CA VAL A 264 -6.46 -30.83 -34.38
C VAL A 264 -6.99 -29.42 -34.65
N GLY A 265 -6.88 -28.50 -33.66
CA GLY A 265 -7.35 -27.13 -33.77
C GLY A 265 -8.88 -27.00 -33.70
N TYR A 266 -9.55 -27.94 -32.99
CA TYR A 266 -10.99 -27.84 -32.74
C TYR A 266 -11.23 -26.83 -31.63
N THR A 267 -12.08 -25.82 -31.86
CA THR A 267 -12.23 -24.67 -31.02
C THR A 267 -13.55 -24.70 -30.20
N PRO A 268 -13.66 -23.89 -29.14
CA PRO A 268 -14.93 -23.73 -28.45
C PRO A 268 -16.07 -23.25 -29.34
N GLU A 269 -15.76 -22.42 -30.35
CA GLU A 269 -16.73 -21.98 -31.33
C GLU A 269 -17.23 -23.13 -32.20
N ASP A 270 -16.39 -24.14 -32.53
CA ASP A 270 -16.82 -25.38 -33.17
C ASP A 270 -17.77 -26.17 -32.28
N VAL A 271 -17.46 -26.24 -30.96
CA VAL A 271 -18.35 -26.89 -29.98
C VAL A 271 -19.69 -26.18 -29.89
N GLN A 272 -19.71 -24.83 -29.95
CA GLN A 272 -20.97 -24.08 -29.98
C GLN A 272 -21.87 -24.50 -31.14
N ILE A 273 -21.28 -24.63 -32.32
CA ILE A 273 -22.03 -25.08 -33.53
C ILE A 273 -22.64 -26.49 -33.33
N ASP A 274 -21.83 -27.43 -32.83
CA ASP A 274 -22.30 -28.81 -32.60
C ASP A 274 -23.37 -28.89 -31.51
N HIS A 275 -23.15 -28.17 -30.38
CA HIS A 275 -24.11 -28.17 -29.28
C HIS A 275 -25.46 -27.55 -29.69
N GLN A 276 -25.43 -26.41 -30.44
CA GLN A 276 -26.66 -25.78 -30.93
C GLN A 276 -27.43 -26.72 -31.88
N MET A 277 -26.73 -27.45 -32.77
CA MET A 277 -27.34 -28.40 -33.69
C MET A 277 -28.13 -29.52 -32.98
N PHE A 278 -27.78 -29.82 -31.74
CA PHE A 278 -28.39 -30.86 -30.92
C PHE A 278 -29.25 -30.31 -29.75
N GLY A 279 -29.56 -29.04 -29.76
CA GLY A 279 -30.37 -28.37 -28.73
C GLY A 279 -29.82 -28.42 -27.30
N ILE A 280 -28.50 -28.52 -27.17
CA ILE A 280 -27.84 -28.48 -25.85
C ILE A 280 -27.04 -27.20 -25.64
N GLU A 281 -26.83 -26.87 -24.35
CA GLU A 281 -26.15 -25.64 -23.99
C GLU A 281 -24.73 -25.58 -24.56
N PRO A 282 -24.38 -24.53 -25.33
CA PRO A 282 -23.02 -24.36 -25.82
C PRO A 282 -22.09 -23.84 -24.70
N PRO A 283 -20.78 -24.04 -24.81
CA PRO A 283 -19.86 -23.39 -23.90
C PRO A 283 -19.91 -21.87 -24.09
N TRP A 284 -19.84 -21.14 -22.98
CA TRP A 284 -19.81 -19.68 -22.99
C TRP A 284 -18.44 -19.14 -22.60
N PRO A 285 -17.99 -18.03 -23.24
CA PRO A 285 -16.77 -17.38 -22.84
C PRO A 285 -16.85 -16.84 -21.42
N ASP A 286 -15.71 -16.85 -20.71
CA ASP A 286 -15.64 -16.23 -19.39
C ASP A 286 -15.64 -14.70 -19.54
N VAL A 287 -16.54 -14.03 -18.82
CA VAL A 287 -16.66 -12.57 -18.83
C VAL A 287 -15.65 -11.89 -17.89
N ARG A 288 -14.92 -12.66 -17.07
CA ARG A 288 -13.91 -12.15 -16.13
C ARG A 288 -12.62 -11.81 -16.87
N ASN A 289 -12.68 -10.75 -17.66
CA ASN A 289 -11.56 -10.26 -18.45
C ASN A 289 -11.18 -8.86 -17.99
N PHE A 290 -9.91 -8.68 -17.58
CA PHE A 290 -9.37 -7.43 -17.06
C PHE A 290 -8.28 -6.94 -18.01
N LYS A 291 -8.29 -5.62 -18.30
CA LYS A 291 -7.23 -5.00 -19.10
C LYS A 291 -6.38 -4.10 -18.22
N VAL A 292 -5.07 -4.22 -18.37
CA VAL A 292 -4.09 -3.38 -17.68
C VAL A 292 -2.92 -3.15 -18.62
N SER A 293 -2.53 -1.90 -18.85
CA SER A 293 -1.31 -1.58 -19.58
C SER A 293 -0.20 -1.16 -18.64
N VAL A 294 1.03 -1.56 -18.93
CA VAL A 294 2.22 -1.12 -18.19
C VAL A 294 3.23 -0.53 -19.19
N GLU A 295 3.72 0.65 -18.86
CA GLU A 295 4.81 1.30 -19.58
C GLU A 295 6.09 1.22 -18.77
N TYR A 296 7.19 0.87 -19.41
CA TYR A 296 8.53 0.84 -18.87
C TYR A 296 9.39 1.83 -19.65
N VAL A 297 9.91 2.85 -18.96
CA VAL A 297 10.63 3.97 -19.61
C VAL A 297 11.92 4.24 -18.85
N LEU A 298 12.99 4.51 -19.59
CA LEU A 298 14.24 5.03 -19.03
C LEU A 298 14.15 6.56 -18.87
N ASP A 299 14.42 7.05 -17.66
CA ASP A 299 14.51 8.47 -17.34
C ASP A 299 15.87 8.75 -16.67
N GLY A 300 16.84 9.21 -17.45
CA GLY A 300 18.22 9.26 -17.02
C GLY A 300 18.74 7.86 -16.64
N ALA A 301 19.23 7.70 -15.43
CA ALA A 301 19.69 6.42 -14.88
C ALA A 301 18.55 5.62 -14.18
N ASP A 302 17.34 6.15 -14.15
CA ASP A 302 16.21 5.52 -13.48
C ASP A 302 15.36 4.70 -14.46
N LEU A 303 14.69 3.66 -13.93
CA LEU A 303 13.62 2.93 -14.60
C LEU A 303 12.27 3.36 -14.02
N VAL A 304 11.38 3.81 -14.87
CA VAL A 304 10.00 4.17 -14.50
C VAL A 304 9.04 3.11 -15.00
N ALA A 305 8.30 2.48 -14.10
CA ALA A 305 7.21 1.56 -14.40
C ALA A 305 5.88 2.27 -14.09
N ARG A 306 5.03 2.44 -15.10
CA ARG A 306 3.78 3.20 -14.99
C ARG A 306 2.59 2.41 -15.54
N ILE A 307 1.48 2.42 -14.81
CA ILE A 307 0.17 2.06 -15.30
C ILE A 307 -0.57 3.35 -15.64
N PRO A 308 -0.75 3.68 -16.93
CA PRO A 308 -1.35 4.95 -17.34
C PRO A 308 -2.81 5.08 -16.91
N ALA A 309 -3.23 6.28 -16.59
CA ALA A 309 -4.63 6.62 -16.33
C ALA A 309 -5.54 6.12 -17.47
N GLY A 310 -6.65 5.50 -17.09
CA GLY A 310 -7.63 4.98 -18.06
C GLY A 310 -7.24 3.70 -18.78
N SER A 311 -6.04 3.14 -18.55
CA SER A 311 -5.62 1.86 -19.15
C SER A 311 -6.12 0.62 -18.42
N VAL A 312 -6.74 0.81 -17.26
CA VAL A 312 -7.29 -0.29 -16.44
C VAL A 312 -8.79 -0.41 -16.67
N SER A 313 -9.25 -1.61 -17.00
CA SER A 313 -10.68 -1.92 -17.06
C SER A 313 -11.01 -3.24 -16.38
N CYS A 314 -12.20 -3.30 -15.78
CA CYS A 314 -12.74 -4.50 -15.14
C CYS A 314 -14.21 -4.69 -15.55
N PRO A 315 -14.71 -5.95 -15.58
CA PRO A 315 -16.11 -6.24 -15.95
C PRO A 315 -17.05 -5.78 -14.85
N MET A 316 -17.81 -4.73 -15.14
CA MET A 316 -18.84 -4.18 -14.25
C MET A 316 -20.21 -4.27 -14.92
N GLU A 317 -21.21 -4.73 -14.17
CA GLU A 317 -22.60 -4.86 -14.66
C GLU A 317 -22.71 -5.67 -15.96
N VAL A 318 -21.94 -6.77 -16.07
CA VAL A 318 -21.94 -7.66 -17.22
C VAL A 318 -22.89 -8.83 -17.00
N TYR A 319 -23.59 -9.25 -18.05
CA TYR A 319 -24.33 -10.49 -18.02
C TYR A 319 -23.34 -11.66 -18.08
N ASP A 320 -23.29 -12.50 -17.05
CA ASP A 320 -22.50 -13.73 -17.03
C ASP A 320 -23.41 -14.93 -17.35
N PRO A 321 -23.28 -15.49 -18.53
CA PRO A 321 -24.13 -16.63 -18.95
C PRO A 321 -23.88 -17.89 -18.11
N ARG A 322 -22.72 -18.03 -17.47
CA ARG A 322 -22.39 -19.18 -16.60
C ARG A 322 -23.21 -19.22 -15.30
N ILE A 323 -23.70 -18.07 -14.85
CA ILE A 323 -24.52 -17.91 -13.65
C ILE A 323 -25.85 -17.26 -13.96
N SER A 324 -26.18 -17.08 -15.24
CA SER A 324 -27.44 -16.56 -15.79
C SER A 324 -27.92 -15.26 -15.12
N ARG A 325 -26.98 -14.31 -14.85
CA ARG A 325 -27.32 -13.03 -14.20
C ARG A 325 -26.33 -11.92 -14.51
N ILE A 326 -26.79 -10.69 -14.36
CA ILE A 326 -25.92 -9.50 -14.36
C ILE A 326 -25.12 -9.50 -13.06
N THR A 327 -23.80 -9.37 -13.19
CA THR A 327 -22.86 -9.33 -12.06
C THR A 327 -21.70 -8.38 -12.35
N SER A 328 -20.91 -8.08 -11.31
CA SER A 328 -19.71 -7.27 -11.42
C SER A 328 -18.52 -8.01 -10.81
N TYR A 329 -17.36 -7.83 -11.43
CA TYR A 329 -16.09 -8.36 -10.97
C TYR A 329 -15.12 -7.19 -10.67
N PRO A 330 -15.34 -6.45 -9.56
CA PRO A 330 -14.56 -5.26 -9.28
C PRO A 330 -13.10 -5.59 -8.99
N LEU A 331 -12.19 -4.97 -9.75
CA LEU A 331 -10.75 -5.02 -9.53
C LEU A 331 -10.41 -4.09 -8.38
N THR A 332 -9.84 -4.62 -7.31
CA THR A 332 -9.60 -3.84 -6.08
C THR A 332 -8.16 -3.42 -5.92
N THR A 333 -7.20 -4.29 -6.27
CA THR A 333 -5.78 -4.02 -6.04
C THR A 333 -4.95 -4.48 -7.22
N ILE A 334 -3.94 -3.70 -7.59
CA ILE A 334 -2.94 -4.05 -8.61
C ILE A 334 -1.57 -4.04 -7.93
N HIS A 335 -0.88 -5.18 -7.97
CA HIS A 335 0.51 -5.32 -7.56
C HIS A 335 1.40 -5.16 -8.80
N LEU A 336 2.22 -4.12 -8.82
CA LEU A 336 3.12 -3.82 -9.92
C LEU A 336 4.50 -4.36 -9.64
N LEU A 337 5.05 -5.14 -10.56
CA LEU A 337 6.38 -5.73 -10.50
C LEU A 337 6.69 -6.43 -9.15
N PRO A 338 5.85 -7.38 -8.68
CA PRO A 338 5.97 -7.96 -7.34
C PRO A 338 7.24 -8.81 -7.15
N TYR A 339 8.00 -9.04 -8.21
CA TYR A 339 9.23 -9.84 -8.20
C TYR A 339 10.46 -9.05 -8.67
N PHE A 340 10.35 -7.73 -8.87
CA PHE A 340 11.47 -6.91 -9.33
C PHE A 340 12.63 -6.96 -8.33
N GLY A 341 13.82 -7.33 -8.83
CA GLY A 341 15.04 -7.42 -8.03
C GLY A 341 14.97 -8.43 -6.89
N ALA A 342 14.04 -9.40 -6.95
CA ALA A 342 13.88 -10.41 -5.89
C ALA A 342 15.18 -11.16 -5.59
N ALA A 343 15.50 -11.29 -4.30
CA ALA A 343 16.74 -11.90 -3.80
C ALA A 343 16.47 -13.34 -3.34
N ASN A 344 17.32 -14.27 -3.75
CA ASN A 344 17.20 -15.70 -3.44
C ASN A 344 17.84 -16.07 -2.08
N VAL A 345 17.89 -17.36 -1.77
CA VAL A 345 18.42 -17.90 -0.51
C VAL A 345 19.92 -17.65 -0.30
N ASP A 346 20.70 -17.42 -1.38
CA ASP A 346 22.14 -17.17 -1.31
C ASP A 346 22.46 -15.67 -1.20
N SER A 347 21.46 -14.81 -1.22
CA SER A 347 21.61 -13.37 -1.18
C SER A 347 21.85 -12.86 0.23
N GLU A 348 22.72 -11.85 0.36
CA GLU A 348 23.01 -11.14 1.61
C GLU A 348 22.63 -9.67 1.51
N GLY A 349 21.92 -9.17 2.51
CA GLY A 349 21.46 -7.79 2.53
C GLY A 349 20.15 -7.62 3.28
N TYR A 350 19.33 -6.70 2.81
CA TYR A 350 18.07 -6.39 3.47
C TYR A 350 17.05 -5.73 2.52
N ILE A 351 15.80 -5.86 2.89
CA ILE A 351 14.72 -5.04 2.40
C ILE A 351 14.61 -3.80 3.30
N PHE A 352 14.51 -2.62 2.69
CA PHE A 352 14.14 -1.39 3.38
C PHE A 352 12.64 -1.13 3.23
N VAL A 353 11.96 -0.85 4.35
CA VAL A 353 10.57 -0.41 4.41
C VAL A 353 10.45 0.87 5.27
N PRO A 354 9.57 1.82 4.92
CA PRO A 354 9.48 3.12 5.59
C PRO A 354 8.61 3.08 6.86
N ASP A 355 8.69 2.03 7.66
CA ASP A 355 7.95 1.88 8.91
C ASP A 355 8.43 2.87 9.97
N GLY A 356 7.60 3.83 10.34
CA GLY A 356 8.00 4.94 11.20
C GLY A 356 9.14 5.76 10.57
N PRO A 357 10.34 5.81 11.20
CA PRO A 357 11.51 6.49 10.63
C PRO A 357 12.18 5.68 9.51
N GLY A 358 11.88 4.40 9.41
CA GLY A 358 12.47 3.42 8.51
C GLY A 358 12.86 2.13 9.25
N ALA A 359 12.78 1.01 8.54
CA ALA A 359 13.10 -0.29 9.10
C ALA A 359 13.77 -1.20 8.07
N LEU A 360 14.58 -2.13 8.55
CA LEU A 360 15.25 -3.16 7.77
C LEU A 360 14.66 -4.52 8.09
N ILE A 361 14.45 -5.31 7.05
CA ILE A 361 14.11 -6.73 7.10
C ILE A 361 15.29 -7.46 6.45
N TYR A 362 16.09 -8.19 7.23
CA TYR A 362 17.24 -8.88 6.67
C TYR A 362 16.81 -10.02 5.74
N LEU A 363 17.51 -10.17 4.63
CA LEU A 363 17.28 -11.28 3.72
C LEU A 363 17.52 -12.59 4.47
N ASN A 364 16.70 -13.59 4.16
CA ASN A 364 16.84 -14.93 4.73
C ASN A 364 16.83 -14.98 6.28
N ASN A 365 16.10 -14.06 6.93
CA ASN A 365 16.06 -13.93 8.39
C ASN A 365 15.32 -15.08 9.11
N GLY A 366 14.74 -16.04 8.37
CA GLY A 366 14.04 -17.21 8.90
C GLY A 366 12.66 -16.94 9.52
N LYS A 367 12.14 -15.72 9.43
CA LYS A 367 10.83 -15.34 10.01
C LYS A 367 9.64 -15.76 9.13
N THR A 368 9.66 -17.00 8.66
CA THR A 368 8.69 -17.54 7.69
C THR A 368 7.25 -17.64 8.19
N THR A 369 7.04 -17.61 9.51
CA THR A 369 5.72 -17.65 10.15
C THR A 369 5.22 -16.27 10.59
N ALA A 370 6.03 -15.21 10.41
CA ALA A 370 5.62 -13.84 10.68
C ALA A 370 4.51 -13.41 9.70
N GLU A 371 3.76 -12.39 10.07
CA GLU A 371 2.82 -11.76 9.13
C GLU A 371 3.61 -11.01 8.04
N PRO A 372 3.27 -11.19 6.73
CA PRO A 372 3.85 -10.40 5.67
C PRO A 372 3.69 -8.90 5.92
N TYR A 373 4.72 -8.11 5.59
CA TYR A 373 4.61 -6.66 5.66
C TYR A 373 3.66 -6.16 4.57
N GLY A 374 2.69 -5.33 4.96
CA GLY A 374 1.76 -4.72 4.02
C GLY A 374 1.15 -3.48 4.68
N ARG A 375 1.62 -2.27 4.32
CA ARG A 375 1.22 -1.02 4.98
C ARG A 375 0.88 0.07 3.98
N THR A 376 -0.23 0.76 4.26
CA THR A 376 -0.74 1.84 3.42
C THR A 376 0.11 3.09 3.58
N VAL A 377 0.51 3.68 2.47
CA VAL A 377 1.26 4.94 2.44
C VAL A 377 0.44 6.08 3.05
N TYR A 378 1.10 6.95 3.82
CA TYR A 378 0.48 8.05 4.61
C TYR A 378 -0.50 7.57 5.68
N GLY A 379 -0.32 6.34 6.16
CA GLY A 379 -1.11 5.78 7.23
C GLY A 379 -2.54 5.43 6.83
N ARG A 380 -3.34 5.16 7.84
CA ARG A 380 -4.71 4.69 7.67
C ARG A 380 -5.64 5.78 7.14
N ASP A 381 -6.55 5.41 6.26
CA ASP A 381 -7.73 6.21 5.92
C ASP A 381 -8.85 5.99 6.94
N TYR A 382 -9.13 7.01 7.75
CA TYR A 382 -10.18 6.96 8.77
C TYR A 382 -11.61 6.94 8.19
N ALA A 383 -11.76 7.18 6.88
CA ALA A 383 -13.04 7.10 6.20
C ALA A 383 -13.35 5.72 5.60
N THR A 384 -12.43 4.77 5.56
CA THR A 384 -12.70 3.44 4.98
C THR A 384 -13.76 2.69 5.79
N MET A 385 -13.53 2.47 7.08
CA MET A 385 -14.48 1.85 8.01
C MET A 385 -14.11 2.17 9.47
N PRO A 386 -15.07 2.07 10.42
CA PRO A 386 -14.78 2.20 11.84
C PRO A 386 -13.81 1.10 12.31
N VAL A 387 -12.87 1.46 13.15
CA VAL A 387 -12.05 0.48 13.87
C VAL A 387 -12.65 0.24 15.24
N SER A 388 -13.07 -0.98 15.49
CA SER A 388 -13.65 -1.40 16.79
C SER A 388 -12.57 -1.76 17.82
N GLU A 389 -11.37 -2.16 17.35
CA GLU A 389 -10.28 -2.63 18.21
C GLU A 389 -8.96 -1.98 17.77
N TYR A 390 -8.05 -1.83 18.74
CA TYR A 390 -6.70 -1.38 18.46
C TYR A 390 -5.93 -2.48 17.73
N SER A 391 -5.31 -2.16 16.62
CA SER A 391 -4.42 -3.05 15.87
C SER A 391 -3.07 -2.39 15.64
N ALA A 392 -2.06 -3.16 15.29
CA ALA A 392 -0.76 -2.64 14.86
C ALA A 392 -0.94 -1.63 13.71
N ASP A 393 -1.84 -1.92 12.78
CA ASP A 393 -2.19 -1.04 11.66
C ASP A 393 -2.67 0.36 12.08
N SER A 394 -3.21 0.51 13.29
CA SER A 394 -3.63 1.83 13.80
C SER A 394 -2.46 2.67 14.33
N LYS A 395 -1.32 2.04 14.64
CA LYS A 395 -0.08 2.72 15.09
C LYS A 395 0.91 2.99 13.98
N GLU A 396 0.97 2.08 13.00
CA GLU A 396 1.96 2.16 11.95
C GLU A 396 1.64 3.30 10.99
N GLN A 397 2.62 4.16 10.80
CA GLN A 397 2.55 5.26 9.86
C GLN A 397 3.71 5.17 8.88
N ILE A 398 3.39 5.14 7.60
CA ILE A 398 4.34 5.38 6.52
C ILE A 398 4.25 6.85 6.15
N TYR A 399 5.33 7.60 6.37
CA TYR A 399 5.42 9.02 6.02
C TYR A 399 5.98 9.25 4.62
N LEU A 400 6.87 8.35 4.17
CA LEU A 400 7.59 8.47 2.90
C LEU A 400 7.15 7.37 1.94
N PRO A 401 6.73 7.69 0.70
CA PRO A 401 6.29 6.71 -0.30
C PRO A 401 7.50 6.06 -1.01
N VAL A 402 8.33 5.35 -0.26
CA VAL A 402 9.61 4.81 -0.73
C VAL A 402 9.90 3.46 -0.09
N PHE A 403 10.52 2.55 -0.86
CA PHE A 403 11.00 1.26 -0.38
C PHE A 403 12.29 0.88 -1.11
N GLY A 404 12.98 -0.16 -0.69
CA GLY A 404 14.20 -0.56 -1.36
C GLY A 404 14.65 -1.97 -1.01
N LEU A 405 15.66 -2.43 -1.74
CA LEU A 405 16.31 -3.70 -1.48
C LEU A 405 17.82 -3.58 -1.75
N LYS A 406 18.61 -4.04 -0.79
CA LYS A 406 20.05 -4.20 -0.94
C LYS A 406 20.38 -5.69 -1.09
N ASN A 407 21.19 -6.01 -2.09
CA ASN A 407 21.68 -7.36 -2.33
C ASN A 407 23.19 -7.30 -2.65
N GLY A 408 24.02 -7.71 -1.71
CA GLY A 408 25.46 -7.59 -1.82
C GLY A 408 25.93 -6.13 -1.87
N ASP A 409 26.66 -5.77 -2.92
CA ASP A 409 27.24 -4.45 -3.18
C ASP A 409 26.35 -3.52 -4.04
N ARG A 410 25.13 -3.92 -4.30
CA ARG A 410 24.15 -3.18 -5.10
C ARG A 410 22.81 -3.06 -4.40
N ALA A 411 22.07 -2.01 -4.73
CA ALA A 411 20.74 -1.78 -4.21
C ALA A 411 19.88 -1.03 -5.22
N PHE A 412 18.56 -1.09 -5.01
CA PHE A 412 17.64 -0.12 -5.58
C PHE A 412 16.86 0.58 -4.48
N VAL A 413 16.49 1.82 -4.74
CA VAL A 413 15.45 2.54 -4.02
C VAL A 413 14.31 2.83 -4.99
N ALA A 414 13.08 2.48 -4.60
CA ALA A 414 11.89 2.64 -5.41
C ALA A 414 10.96 3.68 -4.78
N MET A 415 10.50 4.62 -5.59
CA MET A 415 9.66 5.77 -5.20
C MET A 415 8.28 5.62 -5.83
N LEU A 416 7.24 5.69 -5.03
CA LEU A 416 5.86 5.75 -5.52
C LEU A 416 5.57 7.20 -5.91
N GLU A 417 5.54 7.49 -7.22
CA GLU A 417 5.42 8.86 -7.72
C GLU A 417 3.98 9.32 -7.87
N ASP A 418 3.18 8.55 -8.63
CA ASP A 418 1.76 8.81 -8.85
C ASP A 418 0.92 7.70 -8.25
N GLY A 419 -0.23 8.04 -7.72
CA GLY A 419 -1.07 7.09 -7.00
C GLY A 419 -0.52 6.71 -5.61
N ASP A 420 0.50 7.39 -5.13
CA ASP A 420 1.17 7.11 -3.85
C ASP A 420 0.21 7.11 -2.66
N ALA A 421 -0.81 7.97 -2.64
CA ALA A 421 -1.83 7.99 -1.60
C ALA A 421 -2.83 6.81 -1.68
N MET A 422 -2.90 6.13 -2.83
CA MET A 422 -3.66 4.90 -3.04
C MET A 422 -2.78 3.65 -2.87
N ALA A 423 -1.48 3.83 -2.57
CA ALA A 423 -0.52 2.75 -2.57
C ALA A 423 -0.36 2.07 -1.20
N GLN A 424 0.10 0.83 -1.27
CA GLN A 424 0.58 0.02 -0.15
C GLN A 424 1.97 -0.52 -0.48
N ILE A 425 2.87 -0.52 0.48
CA ILE A 425 4.17 -1.16 0.38
C ILE A 425 4.09 -2.54 1.01
N ASN A 426 4.55 -3.55 0.26
CA ASN A 426 4.48 -4.95 0.64
C ASN A 426 5.87 -5.56 0.67
N ALA A 427 6.15 -6.44 1.64
CA ALA A 427 7.37 -7.22 1.67
C ALA A 427 7.14 -8.62 2.25
N VAL A 428 7.90 -9.57 1.72
CA VAL A 428 7.96 -10.95 2.22
C VAL A 428 9.42 -11.42 2.20
N VAL A 429 9.74 -12.33 3.11
CA VAL A 429 11.04 -13.01 3.11
C VAL A 429 10.92 -14.41 2.51
N GLU A 430 12.07 -14.95 2.14
CA GLU A 430 12.21 -16.33 1.68
C GLU A 430 11.48 -17.31 2.62
N GLY A 431 10.75 -18.24 2.05
CA GLY A 431 10.01 -19.27 2.79
C GLY A 431 8.61 -18.90 3.25
N MET A 432 8.19 -17.64 3.14
CA MET A 432 6.80 -17.25 3.47
C MET A 432 5.81 -17.66 2.36
N ARG A 433 6.17 -17.45 1.11
CA ARG A 433 5.33 -17.74 -0.06
C ARG A 433 6.04 -18.54 -1.13
N ASP A 434 7.29 -18.24 -1.38
CA ASP A 434 8.17 -18.81 -2.39
C ASP A 434 9.63 -18.75 -1.86
N SER A 435 10.63 -19.04 -2.71
CA SER A 435 12.05 -19.04 -2.34
C SER A 435 12.73 -17.68 -2.46
N TYR A 436 11.96 -16.56 -2.40
CA TYR A 436 12.51 -15.22 -2.63
C TYR A 436 12.13 -14.22 -1.56
N ASN A 437 13.10 -13.34 -1.24
CA ASN A 437 12.88 -12.11 -0.49
C ASN A 437 12.53 -11.01 -1.49
N ARG A 438 11.46 -10.25 -1.24
CA ARG A 438 10.99 -9.23 -2.18
C ARG A 438 10.19 -8.13 -1.53
N VAL A 439 10.23 -6.94 -2.15
CA VAL A 439 9.47 -5.76 -1.75
C VAL A 439 8.88 -5.10 -2.99
N TRP A 440 7.65 -4.62 -2.90
CA TRP A 440 6.96 -4.02 -4.04
C TRP A 440 5.84 -3.08 -3.63
N GLY A 441 5.46 -2.19 -4.54
CA GLY A 441 4.26 -1.36 -4.43
C GLY A 441 3.01 -2.05 -4.96
N SER A 442 1.88 -1.84 -4.30
CA SER A 442 0.56 -2.16 -4.84
C SER A 442 -0.37 -0.97 -4.71
N PHE A 443 -1.36 -0.88 -5.60
CA PHE A 443 -2.26 0.25 -5.67
C PHE A 443 -3.71 -0.21 -5.49
N GLU A 444 -4.44 0.48 -4.64
CA GLU A 444 -5.88 0.28 -4.48
C GLU A 444 -6.62 0.97 -5.63
N PHE A 445 -7.19 0.19 -6.55
CA PHE A 445 -7.89 0.70 -7.73
C PHE A 445 -9.37 0.99 -7.43
N ILE A 446 -10.06 0.04 -6.76
CA ILE A 446 -11.40 0.27 -6.23
C ILE A 446 -11.38 0.05 -4.73
N PRO A 447 -11.39 1.12 -3.91
CA PRO A 447 -11.49 1.03 -2.46
C PRO A 447 -12.69 0.21 -2.02
N ASN A 448 -12.48 -0.69 -1.07
CA ASN A 448 -13.53 -1.60 -0.61
C ASN A 448 -13.40 -1.90 0.88
N ALA A 449 -14.51 -2.30 1.50
CA ALA A 449 -14.51 -2.79 2.87
C ALA A 449 -15.58 -3.86 3.07
N ARG A 450 -15.27 -4.83 3.93
CA ARG A 450 -16.23 -5.82 4.39
C ARG A 450 -17.07 -5.21 5.51
N ILE A 451 -18.36 -5.11 5.30
CA ILE A 451 -19.32 -4.53 6.24
C ILE A 451 -20.16 -5.66 6.84
N ASN A 452 -20.16 -5.78 8.16
CA ASN A 452 -21.04 -6.69 8.87
C ASN A 452 -22.44 -6.06 8.99
N LEU A 453 -23.44 -6.72 8.45
CA LEU A 453 -24.85 -6.34 8.54
C LEU A 453 -25.46 -6.86 9.85
N GLN A 454 -24.79 -6.68 10.99
CA GLN A 454 -25.42 -7.00 12.28
C GLN A 454 -26.52 -6.00 12.60
N THR A 455 -27.74 -6.48 12.55
CA THR A 455 -28.87 -5.85 13.21
C THR A 455 -28.78 -6.15 14.71
N ASP A 456 -29.17 -5.17 15.50
CA ASP A 456 -29.25 -5.10 16.95
C ASP A 456 -29.09 -6.43 17.75
N PRO A 457 -28.19 -6.54 18.75
CA PRO A 457 -27.93 -7.76 19.50
C PRO A 457 -29.14 -8.32 20.30
N GLY A 458 -30.26 -7.60 20.34
CA GLY A 458 -31.45 -7.97 21.09
C GLY A 458 -32.36 -9.03 20.43
N ASN A 459 -32.17 -9.39 19.17
CA ASN A 459 -33.03 -10.33 18.49
C ASN A 459 -32.35 -11.68 18.25
N GLY A 460 -32.53 -12.63 19.17
CA GLY A 460 -31.88 -13.95 19.18
C GLY A 460 -32.10 -14.85 17.94
N TYR A 461 -32.86 -14.39 16.96
CA TYR A 461 -33.07 -15.09 15.69
C TYR A 461 -31.93 -14.83 14.68
N VAL A 462 -31.31 -13.66 14.72
CA VAL A 462 -30.22 -13.24 13.80
C VAL A 462 -28.87 -13.86 14.21
N ALA A 463 -28.67 -14.15 15.49
CA ALA A 463 -27.46 -14.83 15.99
C ALA A 463 -27.28 -16.26 15.42
N ARG A 464 -28.32 -16.87 14.86
CA ARG A 464 -28.30 -18.24 14.28
C ARG A 464 -27.98 -18.25 12.77
N LEU A 465 -28.02 -17.11 12.10
CA LEU A 465 -27.77 -16.99 10.63
C LEU A 465 -26.31 -16.72 10.24
N GLY A 466 -25.38 -16.66 11.21
CA GLY A 466 -24.00 -16.22 10.97
C GLY A 466 -23.97 -14.73 10.63
N ALA A 467 -22.84 -14.08 10.89
CA ALA A 467 -22.69 -12.67 10.58
C ALA A 467 -22.78 -12.47 9.04
N LEU A 468 -23.94 -11.99 8.57
CA LEU A 468 -24.11 -11.63 7.17
C LEU A 468 -23.18 -10.44 6.88
N SER A 469 -22.17 -10.65 6.08
CA SER A 469 -21.25 -9.60 5.65
C SER A 469 -21.33 -9.40 4.15
N ILE A 470 -21.26 -8.13 3.73
CA ILE A 470 -21.19 -7.75 2.32
C ILE A 470 -19.91 -6.96 2.08
N ILE A 471 -19.40 -7.02 0.85
CA ILE A 471 -18.33 -6.12 0.42
C ILE A 471 -18.98 -4.89 -0.20
N MET A 472 -18.62 -3.72 0.29
CA MET A 472 -19.01 -2.44 -0.28
C MET A 472 -17.82 -1.79 -0.97
N TYR A 473 -18.09 -1.14 -2.09
CA TYR A 473 -17.09 -0.53 -2.96
C TYR A 473 -17.31 0.97 -3.06
N GLN A 474 -16.23 1.68 -3.36
CA GLN A 474 -16.32 3.07 -3.80
C GLN A 474 -17.12 3.14 -5.11
N SER A 475 -17.84 4.24 -5.30
CA SER A 475 -18.74 4.44 -6.45
C SER A 475 -18.02 4.57 -7.80
N ARG A 476 -16.72 4.91 -7.80
CA ARG A 476 -15.90 4.95 -9.01
C ARG A 476 -14.49 4.42 -8.74
N PRO A 477 -13.82 3.82 -9.75
CA PRO A 477 -12.41 3.44 -9.65
C PRO A 477 -11.50 4.67 -9.54
N TYR A 478 -10.28 4.46 -9.05
CA TYR A 478 -9.20 5.42 -9.17
C TYR A 478 -8.88 5.68 -10.66
N SER A 479 -8.66 6.94 -11.02
CA SER A 479 -8.53 7.35 -12.43
C SER A 479 -7.19 8.04 -12.77
N GLY A 480 -6.26 8.11 -11.82
CA GLY A 480 -4.91 8.65 -12.05
C GLY A 480 -3.90 7.59 -12.48
N ASP A 481 -2.70 8.04 -12.83
CA ASP A 481 -1.55 7.18 -13.07
C ASP A 481 -1.13 6.45 -11.77
N MET A 482 -0.53 5.27 -11.93
CA MET A 482 0.12 4.51 -10.86
C MET A 482 1.57 4.28 -11.27
N THR A 483 2.51 4.98 -10.62
CA THR A 483 3.90 5.05 -11.07
C THR A 483 4.87 4.66 -9.97
N VAL A 484 5.82 3.78 -10.30
CA VAL A 484 6.98 3.43 -9.47
C VAL A 484 8.26 3.77 -10.23
N ARG A 485 9.09 4.61 -9.64
CA ARG A 485 10.44 4.94 -10.14
C ARG A 485 11.46 4.12 -9.37
N TYR A 486 12.32 3.41 -10.06
CA TYR A 486 13.44 2.65 -9.51
C TYR A 486 14.74 3.38 -9.82
N SER A 487 15.49 3.77 -8.77
CA SER A 487 16.84 4.32 -8.86
C SER A 487 17.83 3.28 -8.34
N PHE A 488 18.93 3.08 -9.07
CA PHE A 488 19.89 2.03 -8.82
C PHE A 488 21.16 2.59 -8.19
N LEU A 489 21.69 1.85 -7.23
CA LEU A 489 22.88 2.21 -6.45
C LEU A 489 23.87 1.04 -6.45
N SER A 490 25.14 1.33 -6.60
CA SER A 490 26.21 0.33 -6.59
C SER A 490 27.48 0.84 -5.91
N GLY A 491 28.32 -0.07 -5.47
CA GLY A 491 29.62 0.21 -4.85
C GLY A 491 29.72 -0.19 -3.38
N TYR A 492 30.89 -0.03 -2.82
CA TYR A 492 31.24 -0.53 -1.48
C TYR A 492 30.43 0.09 -0.33
N GLN A 493 29.93 1.33 -0.51
CA GLN A 493 29.20 2.06 0.53
C GLN A 493 27.68 2.14 0.27
N VAL A 494 27.14 1.21 -0.51
CA VAL A 494 25.71 1.19 -0.77
C VAL A 494 24.98 0.64 0.45
N ASP A 495 24.21 1.53 1.10
CA ASP A 495 23.40 1.21 2.27
C ASP A 495 22.08 2.04 2.26
N TYR A 496 21.30 1.93 3.32
CA TYR A 496 20.06 2.72 3.48
C TYR A 496 20.31 4.24 3.56
N SER A 497 21.53 4.69 3.94
CA SER A 497 21.87 6.12 3.92
C SER A 497 22.01 6.62 2.49
N ALA A 498 22.63 5.83 1.62
CA ALA A 498 22.71 6.12 0.19
C ALA A 498 21.31 6.13 -0.46
N MET A 499 20.44 5.17 -0.08
CA MET A 499 19.02 5.18 -0.52
C MET A 499 18.29 6.44 -0.05
N ALA A 500 18.48 6.85 1.22
CA ALA A 500 17.88 8.05 1.79
C ALA A 500 18.37 9.32 1.11
N LYS A 501 19.67 9.41 0.83
CA LYS A 501 20.25 10.52 0.07
C LYS A 501 19.64 10.60 -1.33
N ARG A 502 19.58 9.48 -2.06
CA ARG A 502 18.98 9.45 -3.41
C ARG A 502 17.51 9.90 -3.39
N TYR A 503 16.74 9.49 -2.36
CA TYR A 503 15.36 9.92 -2.20
C TYR A 503 15.26 11.42 -1.82
N ARG A 504 16.15 11.93 -0.97
CA ARG A 504 16.25 13.37 -0.67
C ARG A 504 16.54 14.18 -1.92
N ASP A 505 17.55 13.78 -2.72
CA ASP A 505 17.88 14.44 -3.98
C ASP A 505 16.67 14.50 -4.92
N TYR A 506 15.91 13.41 -5.00
CA TYR A 506 14.65 13.38 -5.75
C TYR A 506 13.60 14.38 -5.22
N LEU A 507 13.46 14.53 -3.88
CA LEU A 507 12.54 15.52 -3.30
C LEU A 507 13.01 16.96 -3.57
N VAL A 508 14.31 17.21 -3.54
CA VAL A 508 14.90 18.51 -3.89
C VAL A 508 14.58 18.84 -5.34
N ASP A 509 14.86 17.93 -6.27
CA ASP A 509 14.67 18.15 -7.70
C ASP A 509 13.19 18.30 -8.09
N LYS A 510 12.30 17.46 -7.52
CA LYS A 510 10.89 17.42 -7.90
C LYS A 510 10.03 18.48 -7.22
N TYR A 511 10.32 18.81 -5.97
CA TYR A 511 9.47 19.66 -5.14
C TYR A 511 10.14 20.95 -4.67
N ASP A 512 11.35 21.23 -5.13
CA ASP A 512 12.15 22.40 -4.74
C ASP A 512 12.31 22.49 -3.20
N LEU A 513 12.68 21.34 -2.59
CA LEU A 513 12.88 21.25 -1.15
C LEU A 513 14.09 22.12 -0.74
N GLY A 514 13.84 23.31 -0.18
CA GLY A 514 14.86 24.26 0.18
C GLY A 514 15.75 23.81 1.34
N ARG A 515 16.96 24.41 1.45
CA ARG A 515 17.85 24.21 2.61
C ARG A 515 17.34 25.04 3.80
N ILE A 516 17.66 24.54 5.01
CA ILE A 516 17.40 25.32 6.24
C ILE A 516 18.27 26.59 6.21
N ASP A 517 17.61 27.73 6.38
CA ASP A 517 18.29 28.99 6.68
C ASP A 517 18.60 29.02 8.18
N ALA A 518 19.83 28.59 8.51
CA ALA A 518 20.27 28.46 9.89
C ALA A 518 20.53 29.86 10.48
N LYS A 519 19.70 30.25 11.45
CA LYS A 519 20.02 31.39 12.34
C LYS A 519 21.09 30.99 13.35
N GLU A 520 21.66 31.95 14.05
CA GLU A 520 22.54 31.66 15.20
C GLU A 520 21.71 30.99 16.32
N GLY A 521 22.24 29.88 16.84
CA GLY A 521 21.65 29.12 17.94
C GLY A 521 20.77 27.94 17.49
N MET A 522 20.69 26.95 18.37
CA MET A 522 19.87 25.76 18.16
C MET A 522 18.43 26.02 18.60
N PRO A 523 17.40 25.65 17.77
CA PRO A 523 16.02 25.78 18.17
C PRO A 523 15.64 24.91 19.38
N LEU A 524 14.91 25.51 20.36
CA LEU A 524 14.11 24.78 21.34
C LEU A 524 12.66 24.90 20.94
N ILE A 525 11.98 23.79 20.66
CA ILE A 525 10.54 23.78 20.42
C ILE A 525 9.81 23.60 21.75
N LEU A 526 8.96 24.57 22.09
CA LEU A 526 8.16 24.54 23.31
C LEU A 526 6.68 24.58 22.97
N GLU A 527 5.96 23.47 23.25
CA GLU A 527 4.50 23.49 23.14
C GLU A 527 3.87 23.98 24.43
N ILE A 528 3.11 25.04 24.36
CA ILE A 528 2.38 25.60 25.51
C ILE A 528 0.90 25.24 25.35
N ILE A 529 0.33 24.58 26.35
CA ILE A 529 -1.10 24.30 26.43
C ILE A 529 -1.80 25.46 27.10
N GLY A 530 -2.58 26.24 26.35
CA GLY A 530 -3.29 27.40 26.83
C GLY A 530 -4.53 27.07 27.65
N SER A 531 -5.43 26.25 27.05
CA SER A 531 -6.66 25.83 27.72
C SER A 531 -7.17 24.49 27.21
N PHE A 532 -7.96 23.83 28.03
CA PHE A 532 -8.60 22.55 27.72
C PHE A 532 -10.05 22.53 28.22
N ASP A 533 -10.87 21.65 27.64
CA ASP A 533 -12.24 21.45 28.10
C ASP A 533 -12.34 20.31 29.11
N ARG A 534 -13.18 20.53 30.12
CA ARG A 534 -13.49 19.53 31.15
C ARG A 534 -14.93 19.61 31.62
N THR A 535 -15.46 18.53 32.11
CA THR A 535 -16.78 18.51 32.75
C THR A 535 -16.66 18.93 34.20
N LYS A 536 -17.36 19.99 34.59
CA LYS A 536 -17.50 20.44 36.00
C LYS A 536 -18.97 20.45 36.40
N PRO A 537 -19.29 20.15 37.66
CA PRO A 537 -20.63 20.38 38.19
C PRO A 537 -20.87 21.90 38.36
N VAL A 538 -21.86 22.42 37.63
CA VAL A 538 -22.32 23.80 37.76
C VAL A 538 -23.77 23.76 38.28
N LEU A 539 -24.01 24.25 39.46
CA LEU A 539 -25.28 24.14 40.15
C LEU A 539 -25.83 22.70 40.24
N GLY A 540 -24.91 21.69 40.41
CA GLY A 540 -25.25 20.27 40.50
C GLY A 540 -25.42 19.57 39.13
N PHE A 541 -25.34 20.27 38.01
CA PHE A 541 -25.44 19.68 36.68
C PHE A 541 -24.06 19.57 36.01
N PRO A 542 -23.72 18.44 35.37
CA PRO A 542 -22.47 18.32 34.64
C PRO A 542 -22.49 19.27 33.43
N LYS A 543 -21.54 20.20 33.38
CA LYS A 543 -21.37 21.15 32.26
C LYS A 543 -19.93 21.10 31.76
N ASN A 544 -19.76 21.05 30.44
CA ASN A 544 -18.45 21.22 29.83
C ASN A 544 -18.06 22.70 29.86
N VAL A 545 -16.94 22.98 30.54
CA VAL A 545 -16.35 24.31 30.65
C VAL A 545 -14.93 24.28 30.12
N VAL A 546 -14.45 25.40 29.61
CA VAL A 546 -13.02 25.57 29.26
C VAL A 546 -12.29 26.07 30.51
N GLN A 547 -11.11 25.53 30.75
CA GLN A 547 -10.22 25.95 31.84
C GLN A 547 -8.87 26.34 31.25
N ALA A 548 -8.36 27.50 31.58
CA ALA A 548 -6.99 27.90 31.26
C ALA A 548 -5.99 27.08 32.05
N THR A 549 -4.92 26.67 31.40
CA THR A 549 -3.70 26.10 32.00
C THR A 549 -2.54 27.07 31.89
N THR A 550 -2.52 27.90 30.85
CA THR A 550 -1.49 28.93 30.62
C THR A 550 -2.11 30.10 29.88
N THR A 551 -2.24 31.23 30.51
CA THR A 551 -2.67 32.47 29.87
C THR A 551 -1.56 33.09 29.04
N TYR A 552 -1.85 34.09 28.19
CA TYR A 552 -0.79 34.78 27.43
C TYR A 552 0.23 35.48 28.32
N ASP A 553 -0.17 36.01 29.49
CA ASP A 553 0.75 36.61 30.47
C ASP A 553 1.69 35.54 31.04
N GLN A 554 1.17 34.39 31.42
CA GLN A 554 1.95 33.26 31.92
C GLN A 554 2.86 32.64 30.85
N ALA A 555 2.43 32.64 29.58
CA ALA A 555 3.28 32.24 28.49
C ALA A 555 4.48 33.18 28.28
N GLU A 556 4.27 34.48 28.41
CA GLU A 556 5.36 35.48 28.40
C GLU A 556 6.32 35.28 29.57
N GLU A 557 5.83 34.98 30.79
CA GLU A 557 6.69 34.66 31.95
C GLU A 557 7.59 33.44 31.65
N ILE A 558 7.03 32.37 31.06
CA ILE A 558 7.78 31.17 30.70
C ILE A 558 8.84 31.47 29.61
N ILE A 559 8.47 32.23 28.58
CA ILE A 559 9.38 32.65 27.52
C ILE A 559 10.53 33.47 28.09
N ASP A 560 10.22 34.48 28.93
CA ASP A 560 11.23 35.37 29.51
C ASP A 560 12.19 34.60 30.44
N ASP A 561 11.70 33.63 31.18
CA ASP A 561 12.54 32.80 32.06
C ASP A 561 13.51 31.90 31.24
N LEU A 562 13.07 31.29 30.16
CA LEU A 562 13.92 30.46 29.29
C LEU A 562 14.97 31.31 28.55
N LEU A 563 14.59 32.46 28.01
CA LEU A 563 15.52 33.40 27.36
C LEU A 563 16.60 33.91 28.36
N LYS A 564 16.20 34.28 29.56
CA LYS A 564 17.12 34.69 30.64
C LYS A 564 18.04 33.56 31.08
N SER A 565 17.59 32.31 30.92
CA SER A 565 18.36 31.10 31.25
C SER A 565 19.29 30.63 30.14
N GLY A 566 19.41 31.40 29.02
CA GLY A 566 20.37 31.16 27.94
C GLY A 566 19.84 30.40 26.75
N VAL A 567 18.53 30.14 26.60
CA VAL A 567 17.95 29.59 25.36
C VAL A 567 18.08 30.65 24.26
N GLN A 568 18.71 30.30 23.15
CA GLN A 568 19.07 31.25 22.10
C GLN A 568 17.98 31.41 21.02
N ASP A 569 17.41 30.28 20.57
CA ASP A 569 16.33 30.24 19.57
C ASP A 569 15.14 29.49 20.17
N LEU A 570 14.06 30.19 20.48
CA LEU A 570 12.87 29.64 21.08
C LEU A 570 11.68 29.65 20.10
N GLN A 571 11.15 28.48 19.77
CA GLN A 571 10.02 28.31 18.88
C GLN A 571 8.81 27.78 19.66
N VAL A 572 7.78 28.59 19.81
CA VAL A 572 6.62 28.31 20.66
C VAL A 572 5.45 27.85 19.81
N ARG A 573 4.97 26.61 20.03
CA ARG A 573 3.67 26.14 19.58
C ARG A 573 2.64 26.44 20.65
N TYR A 574 1.64 27.28 20.37
CA TYR A 574 0.59 27.60 21.36
C TYR A 574 -0.73 26.92 20.98
N ARG A 575 -1.13 25.91 21.79
CA ARG A 575 -2.38 25.14 21.61
C ARG A 575 -3.46 25.62 22.55
N GLY A 576 -4.73 25.47 22.18
CA GLY A 576 -5.85 25.81 23.05
C GLY A 576 -6.13 27.32 23.12
N TRP A 577 -5.73 28.09 22.13
CA TRP A 577 -6.00 29.52 21.98
C TRP A 577 -7.33 29.84 21.28
N LEU A 578 -7.85 28.88 20.49
CA LEU A 578 -9.15 28.97 19.82
C LEU A 578 -10.26 28.57 20.78
N LYS A 579 -11.46 29.16 20.57
CA LYS A 579 -12.65 28.88 21.37
C LYS A 579 -12.93 27.38 21.51
N GLY A 580 -13.02 26.94 22.75
CA GLY A 580 -13.16 25.52 23.09
C GLY A 580 -11.88 24.88 23.61
N GLY A 581 -10.74 25.60 23.59
CA GLY A 581 -9.45 25.10 24.07
C GLY A 581 -8.75 24.18 23.07
N VAL A 582 -8.00 23.20 23.56
CA VAL A 582 -7.31 22.21 22.71
C VAL A 582 -8.28 21.50 21.77
N ASN A 583 -9.49 21.19 22.25
CA ASN A 583 -10.59 20.70 21.42
C ASN A 583 -11.46 21.88 20.94
N HIS A 584 -10.87 22.72 20.12
CA HIS A 584 -11.56 23.90 19.60
C HIS A 584 -12.80 23.56 18.75
N ILE A 585 -13.73 24.51 18.68
CA ILE A 585 -14.90 24.42 17.79
C ILE A 585 -14.45 24.41 16.31
N TYR A 586 -15.37 24.10 15.40
CA TYR A 586 -15.12 24.11 13.96
C TYR A 586 -14.55 25.48 13.51
N PRO A 587 -13.31 25.53 12.96
CA PRO A 587 -12.56 26.76 12.80
C PRO A 587 -12.93 27.50 11.48
N THR A 588 -14.19 27.89 11.31
CA THR A 588 -14.64 28.65 10.13
C THR A 588 -14.12 30.08 10.14
N ARG A 589 -13.71 30.59 11.31
CA ARG A 589 -13.12 31.92 11.55
C ARG A 589 -12.30 31.88 12.82
N VAL A 590 -11.46 32.89 13.01
CA VAL A 590 -10.68 33.06 14.24
C VAL A 590 -11.56 33.59 15.36
N VAL A 591 -11.78 32.75 16.37
CA VAL A 591 -12.41 33.16 17.65
C VAL A 591 -11.49 32.74 18.78
N ALA A 592 -10.86 33.69 19.46
CA ALA A 592 -9.97 33.42 20.57
C ALA A 592 -10.73 32.89 21.79
N GLU A 593 -10.09 32.00 22.59
CA GLU A 593 -10.62 31.54 23.86
C GLU A 593 -10.44 32.58 24.94
N GLY A 594 -11.54 33.04 25.54
CA GLY A 594 -11.54 34.09 26.52
C GLY A 594 -10.82 33.77 27.84
N GLU A 595 -10.79 32.47 28.22
CA GLU A 595 -10.14 32.03 29.46
C GLU A 595 -8.60 32.20 29.43
N VAL A 596 -7.97 32.20 28.26
CA VAL A 596 -6.52 32.45 28.10
C VAL A 596 -6.20 33.92 27.88
N GLY A 597 -7.16 34.72 27.53
CA GLY A 597 -7.04 36.16 27.33
C GLY A 597 -7.83 36.68 26.11
N SER A 598 -7.96 38.03 26.05
CA SER A 598 -8.67 38.65 24.92
C SER A 598 -7.88 38.60 23.62
N LEU A 599 -8.56 38.78 22.48
CA LEU A 599 -7.94 38.86 21.16
C LEU A 599 -6.86 39.97 21.09
N ASN A 600 -7.10 41.11 21.78
CA ASN A 600 -6.11 42.20 21.85
C ASN A 600 -4.87 41.77 22.63
N ARG A 601 -5.04 41.01 23.73
CA ARG A 601 -3.92 40.47 24.50
C ARG A 601 -3.13 39.43 23.68
N LEU A 602 -3.80 38.58 22.89
CA LEU A 602 -3.14 37.71 21.93
C LEU A 602 -2.23 38.50 20.97
N LYS A 603 -2.75 39.58 20.37
CA LYS A 603 -1.94 40.41 19.45
C LYS A 603 -0.74 41.06 20.17
N GLN A 604 -0.90 41.48 21.41
CA GLN A 604 0.21 42.01 22.24
C GLN A 604 1.24 40.92 22.51
N PHE A 605 0.81 39.70 22.85
CA PHE A 605 1.66 38.53 23.05
C PHE A 605 2.49 38.21 21.80
N LEU A 606 1.84 38.17 20.63
CA LEU A 606 2.54 37.91 19.35
C LEU A 606 3.57 39.02 19.07
N SER A 607 3.21 40.31 19.23
CA SER A 607 4.12 41.42 19.00
C SER A 607 5.28 41.44 20.01
N SER A 608 5.04 41.14 21.28
CA SER A 608 6.07 41.03 22.32
C SER A 608 7.04 39.89 22.03
N SER A 609 6.53 38.74 21.60
CA SER A 609 7.35 37.57 21.23
C SER A 609 8.24 37.88 20.02
N GLN A 610 7.69 38.55 18.98
CA GLN A 610 8.43 38.97 17.79
C GLN A 610 9.56 39.94 18.14
N GLN A 611 9.36 40.89 19.07
CA GLN A 611 10.40 41.81 19.54
C GLN A 611 11.55 41.09 20.27
N LYS A 612 11.31 39.87 20.77
CA LYS A 612 12.29 39.02 21.46
C LYS A 612 12.87 37.94 20.52
N ASP A 613 12.59 38.01 19.20
CA ASP A 613 12.96 36.99 18.18
C ASP A 613 12.46 35.57 18.54
N VAL A 614 11.27 35.49 19.15
CA VAL A 614 10.62 34.21 19.49
C VAL A 614 9.53 33.91 18.47
N GLY A 615 9.68 32.81 17.75
CA GLY A 615 8.67 32.32 16.79
C GLY A 615 7.42 31.77 17.51
N VAL A 616 6.23 32.28 17.20
CA VAL A 616 4.98 31.77 17.77
C VAL A 616 4.09 31.13 16.69
N PHE A 617 3.82 29.84 16.83
CA PHE A 617 3.02 29.02 15.96
C PHE A 617 1.69 28.70 16.64
N LEU A 618 0.63 29.39 16.24
CA LEU A 618 -0.71 29.17 16.77
C LEU A 618 -1.31 27.90 16.15
N ASP A 619 -1.70 26.93 16.98
CA ASP A 619 -2.14 25.63 16.52
C ASP A 619 -3.59 25.57 16.06
N VAL A 620 -3.89 24.88 14.97
CA VAL A 620 -5.23 24.61 14.45
C VAL A 620 -5.34 23.21 13.84
N GLY A 621 -6.47 22.56 14.09
CA GLY A 621 -6.83 21.26 13.47
C GLY A 621 -7.99 21.43 12.51
N PHE A 622 -7.76 21.12 11.20
CA PHE A 622 -8.81 21.23 10.17
C PHE A 622 -9.48 19.88 9.85
N LEU A 623 -8.75 18.77 9.90
CA LEU A 623 -9.24 17.49 9.35
C LEU A 623 -10.22 16.74 10.26
N ASN A 624 -10.15 16.95 11.57
CA ASN A 624 -11.04 16.34 12.56
C ASN A 624 -11.84 17.41 13.28
N ILE A 625 -13.11 17.14 13.49
CA ILE A 625 -13.98 18.03 14.26
C ILE A 625 -13.81 17.68 15.73
N LEU A 626 -12.95 18.44 16.41
CA LEU A 626 -12.58 18.19 17.81
C LEU A 626 -13.73 18.44 18.77
N ARG A 627 -14.58 19.42 18.43
CA ARG A 627 -15.80 19.74 19.17
C ARG A 627 -16.89 20.15 18.22
N ASN A 628 -18.01 19.41 18.23
CA ASN A 628 -19.21 19.79 17.51
C ASN A 628 -20.09 20.66 18.42
N SER A 629 -20.34 21.90 18.03
CA SER A 629 -21.15 22.87 18.77
C SER A 629 -22.31 23.36 17.93
N LEU A 630 -23.47 23.47 18.53
CA LEU A 630 -24.60 24.12 17.86
C LEU A 630 -24.20 25.53 17.41
N LEU A 631 -24.40 25.86 16.14
CA LEU A 631 -24.14 27.19 15.54
C LEU A 631 -22.67 27.47 15.19
N ASP A 632 -21.76 26.48 15.20
CA ASP A 632 -20.38 26.68 14.71
C ASP A 632 -20.27 26.56 13.17
N GLY A 633 -21.35 26.13 12.50
CA GLY A 633 -21.46 26.02 11.06
C GLY A 633 -21.18 24.59 10.52
N PHE A 634 -20.71 23.66 11.37
CA PHE A 634 -20.53 22.27 10.98
C PHE A 634 -21.83 21.48 11.04
N VAL A 635 -22.17 20.78 9.97
CA VAL A 635 -23.33 19.90 9.89
C VAL A 635 -22.84 18.50 9.50
N THR A 636 -22.84 17.57 10.44
CA THR A 636 -22.28 16.20 10.26
C THR A 636 -22.80 15.53 8.98
N PHE A 637 -24.08 15.64 8.67
CA PHE A 637 -24.64 15.04 7.46
C PHE A 637 -24.08 15.63 6.16
N ARG A 638 -23.75 16.91 6.14
CA ARG A 638 -23.26 17.63 4.95
C ARG A 638 -21.73 17.65 4.86
N ASP A 639 -21.06 17.85 5.99
CA ASP A 639 -19.65 18.26 6.02
C ASP A 639 -18.68 17.15 6.45
N ALA A 640 -19.19 16.08 7.11
CA ALA A 640 -18.36 14.94 7.44
C ALA A 640 -18.13 14.02 6.22
N SER A 641 -16.94 13.43 6.13
CA SER A 641 -16.65 12.31 5.24
C SER A 641 -17.61 11.14 5.50
N ARG A 642 -17.75 10.26 4.53
CA ARG A 642 -18.56 9.04 4.63
C ARG A 642 -17.67 7.82 4.64
N PHE A 643 -18.00 6.86 5.49
CA PHE A 643 -17.51 5.50 5.36
C PHE A 643 -18.03 4.84 4.08
N LEU A 644 -17.43 3.72 3.68
CA LEU A 644 -17.95 2.90 2.57
C LEU A 644 -19.40 2.45 2.81
N ASN A 645 -19.83 2.24 4.06
CA ASN A 645 -21.23 1.97 4.41
C ASN A 645 -22.14 3.21 4.42
N ARG A 646 -21.64 4.36 3.96
CA ARG A 646 -22.35 5.66 3.84
C ARG A 646 -22.70 6.35 5.16
N LYS A 647 -22.37 5.77 6.30
CA LYS A 647 -22.46 6.48 7.59
C LYS A 647 -21.38 7.56 7.67
N SER A 648 -21.59 8.56 8.51
CA SER A 648 -20.58 9.60 8.75
C SER A 648 -19.29 9.00 9.33
N ALA A 649 -18.15 9.34 8.75
CA ALA A 649 -16.85 8.85 9.20
C ALA A 649 -16.43 9.53 10.51
N VAL A 650 -15.89 8.76 11.42
CA VAL A 650 -15.38 9.22 12.72
C VAL A 650 -13.98 8.65 12.97
N ALA A 651 -13.08 9.48 13.43
CA ALA A 651 -11.80 9.07 14.00
C ALA A 651 -11.99 8.76 15.49
N THR A 652 -11.32 7.72 15.99
CA THR A 652 -11.42 7.27 17.38
C THR A 652 -10.03 7.06 17.98
N ASP A 653 -9.90 7.31 19.28
CA ASP A 653 -8.72 6.92 20.05
C ASP A 653 -8.95 5.54 20.69
N HIS A 654 -7.87 4.81 20.93
CA HIS A 654 -7.91 3.49 21.53
C HIS A 654 -7.20 3.48 22.89
N ASN A 655 -7.68 2.67 23.78
CA ASN A 655 -7.00 2.38 25.01
C ASN A 655 -5.85 1.40 24.73
N LEU A 656 -4.62 1.80 25.07
CA LEU A 656 -3.41 1.01 24.79
C LEU A 656 -3.39 -0.34 25.53
N ALA A 657 -4.03 -0.43 26.70
CA ALA A 657 -4.03 -1.64 27.52
C ALA A 657 -5.12 -2.64 27.11
N SER A 658 -6.32 -2.15 26.73
CA SER A 658 -7.46 -3.02 26.38
C SER A 658 -7.68 -3.17 24.89
N HIS A 659 -6.99 -2.39 24.05
CA HIS A 659 -7.14 -2.34 22.60
C HIS A 659 -8.55 -1.92 22.13
N GLN A 660 -9.38 -1.42 23.03
CA GLN A 660 -10.75 -1.00 22.73
C GLN A 660 -10.83 0.49 22.41
N VAL A 661 -11.85 0.87 21.67
CA VAL A 661 -12.16 2.29 21.40
C VAL A 661 -12.39 3.01 22.74
N LYS A 662 -11.69 4.12 22.94
CA LYS A 662 -11.86 4.97 24.13
C LYS A 662 -13.22 5.68 24.04
N GLN A 663 -14.10 5.41 24.98
CA GLN A 663 -15.46 5.98 24.99
C GLN A 663 -15.42 7.51 24.97
N GLY A 664 -16.20 8.13 24.08
CA GLY A 664 -16.25 9.59 23.92
C GLY A 664 -15.08 10.21 23.15
N SER A 665 -14.22 9.39 22.51
CA SER A 665 -13.12 9.87 21.66
C SER A 665 -13.51 10.06 20.19
N GLU A 666 -14.75 9.82 19.85
CA GLU A 666 -15.24 9.90 18.46
C GLU A 666 -15.23 11.35 17.97
N ARG A 667 -14.51 11.59 16.89
CA ARG A 667 -14.41 12.89 16.22
C ARG A 667 -14.81 12.75 14.75
N PRO A 668 -15.85 13.48 14.27
CA PRO A 668 -16.19 13.47 12.86
C PRO A 668 -14.97 13.86 12.00
N VAL A 669 -14.75 13.11 10.91
CA VAL A 669 -13.70 13.42 9.93
C VAL A 669 -14.28 14.40 8.91
N LEU A 670 -13.61 15.53 8.69
CA LEU A 670 -14.04 16.51 7.70
C LEU A 670 -13.92 15.94 6.28
N SER A 671 -14.95 16.15 5.44
CA SER A 671 -14.84 15.86 4.01
C SER A 671 -13.73 16.71 3.36
N PRO A 672 -12.81 16.12 2.59
CA PRO A 672 -11.77 16.89 1.90
C PRO A 672 -12.36 17.98 0.99
N SER A 673 -13.56 17.78 0.43
CA SER A 673 -14.24 18.77 -0.38
C SER A 673 -14.60 20.07 0.36
N ARG A 674 -14.63 20.03 1.71
CA ARG A 674 -14.91 21.20 2.57
C ARG A 674 -13.67 21.95 3.00
N LEU A 675 -12.51 21.31 2.92
CA LEU A 675 -11.24 21.88 3.38
C LEU A 675 -10.89 23.23 2.70
N PRO A 676 -11.05 23.39 1.37
CA PRO A 676 -10.71 24.66 0.70
C PRO A 676 -11.45 25.87 1.27
N SER A 677 -12.77 25.79 1.41
CA SER A 677 -13.57 26.90 1.93
C SER A 677 -13.27 27.17 3.42
N LEU A 678 -13.00 26.13 4.20
CA LEU A 678 -12.66 26.24 5.61
C LEU A 678 -11.34 26.99 5.80
N VAL A 679 -10.28 26.52 5.12
CA VAL A 679 -8.93 27.10 5.23
C VAL A 679 -8.93 28.54 4.72
N GLN A 680 -9.54 28.81 3.57
CA GLN A 680 -9.62 30.17 3.01
C GLN A 680 -10.28 31.17 3.98
N ASN A 681 -11.40 30.80 4.59
CA ASN A 681 -12.09 31.64 5.56
C ASN A 681 -11.26 31.86 6.84
N PHE A 682 -10.62 30.80 7.33
CA PHE A 682 -9.78 30.88 8.51
C PHE A 682 -8.56 31.79 8.29
N VAL A 683 -7.81 31.57 7.20
CA VAL A 683 -6.59 32.33 6.86
C VAL A 683 -6.91 33.82 6.69
N LYS A 684 -8.05 34.16 6.10
CA LYS A 684 -8.50 35.56 5.97
C LYS A 684 -8.58 36.31 7.33
N ASP A 685 -9.02 35.61 8.38
CA ASP A 685 -9.10 36.20 9.71
C ASP A 685 -7.76 36.09 10.46
N TYR A 686 -7.02 34.97 10.24
CA TYR A 686 -5.71 34.71 10.83
C TYR A 686 -4.69 35.80 10.44
N ASN A 687 -4.70 36.27 9.18
CA ASN A 687 -3.83 37.32 8.67
C ASN A 687 -3.98 38.66 9.45
N LYS A 688 -5.09 38.84 10.18
CA LYS A 688 -5.32 40.07 10.99
C LYS A 688 -4.67 40.01 12.36
N LEU A 689 -4.07 38.87 12.73
CA LEU A 689 -3.45 38.67 14.05
C LEU A 689 -2.04 39.26 14.14
N GLY A 690 -1.30 39.25 13.00
CA GLY A 690 0.14 39.59 12.97
C GLY A 690 1.01 38.43 13.47
N ALA A 691 0.55 37.17 13.34
CA ALA A 691 1.35 36.01 13.64
C ALA A 691 2.38 35.76 12.52
N GLU A 692 3.54 35.21 12.84
CA GLU A 692 4.60 34.84 11.89
C GLU A 692 4.58 33.33 11.55
N GLY A 693 3.88 32.53 12.35
CA GLY A 693 3.80 31.10 12.18
C GLY A 693 2.42 30.52 12.41
N ILE A 694 2.17 29.35 11.82
CA ILE A 694 0.96 28.55 12.04
C ILE A 694 1.36 27.09 12.27
N SER A 695 0.67 26.41 13.19
CA SER A 695 0.83 24.98 13.42
C SER A 695 -0.40 24.22 12.93
N LEU A 696 -0.16 23.10 12.20
CA LEU A 696 -1.19 22.26 11.57
C LEU A 696 -1.16 20.85 12.19
N THR A 697 -2.05 20.60 13.14
CA THR A 697 -2.04 19.38 13.96
C THR A 697 -2.22 18.09 13.13
N PHE A 698 -3.13 18.03 12.16
CA PHE A 698 -3.48 16.79 11.47
C PHE A 698 -2.97 16.70 10.04
N MET A 699 -2.74 17.83 9.37
CA MET A 699 -2.44 17.84 7.93
C MET A 699 -1.09 17.19 7.58
N GLY A 700 -0.16 17.12 8.53
CA GLY A 700 1.14 16.45 8.36
C GLY A 700 1.11 14.93 8.53
N LYS A 701 0.00 14.35 9.02
CA LYS A 701 -0.05 12.91 9.34
C LYS A 701 -1.34 12.19 8.97
N GLN A 702 -2.41 12.89 8.59
CA GLN A 702 -3.68 12.26 8.22
C GLN A 702 -4.08 12.58 6.79
N LEU A 703 -4.62 11.59 6.11
CA LEU A 703 -5.14 11.71 4.76
C LEU A 703 -6.35 10.78 4.62
N ASN A 704 -7.53 11.37 4.39
CA ASN A 704 -8.79 10.64 4.41
C ASN A 704 -9.58 10.85 3.12
N SER A 705 -10.30 9.82 2.68
CA SER A 705 -11.26 9.85 1.58
C SER A 705 -12.63 10.39 2.03
N ASP A 706 -13.55 10.54 1.07
CA ASP A 706 -14.99 10.73 1.30
C ASP A 706 -15.78 9.81 0.37
N PHE A 707 -16.31 8.71 0.90
CA PHE A 707 -16.98 7.67 0.12
C PHE A 707 -18.47 7.93 -0.07
N ARG A 708 -18.82 8.97 -0.82
CA ARG A 708 -20.20 9.29 -1.16
C ARG A 708 -20.75 8.37 -2.24
N LEU A 709 -22.09 8.20 -2.24
CA LEU A 709 -22.78 7.39 -3.25
C LEU A 709 -22.67 8.03 -4.64
N ASP A 710 -22.84 9.36 -4.70
CA ASP A 710 -22.67 10.14 -5.92
C ASP A 710 -21.17 10.10 -6.32
N PRO A 711 -20.82 9.54 -7.49
CA PRO A 711 -19.45 9.45 -7.95
C PRO A 711 -18.74 10.80 -8.09
N ASP A 712 -19.48 11.87 -8.43
CA ASP A 712 -18.91 13.21 -8.61
C ASP A 712 -18.64 13.90 -7.27
N ALA A 713 -19.31 13.48 -6.21
CA ALA A 713 -19.11 13.97 -4.85
C ALA A 713 -18.13 13.12 -4.03
N ALA A 714 -17.73 11.94 -4.53
CA ALA A 714 -16.77 11.07 -3.89
C ALA A 714 -15.34 11.62 -4.08
N VAL A 715 -14.53 11.55 -3.03
CA VAL A 715 -13.13 12.00 -3.05
C VAL A 715 -12.25 10.85 -2.60
N ASP A 716 -11.36 10.36 -3.47
CA ASP A 716 -10.35 9.38 -3.12
C ASP A 716 -9.15 10.01 -2.38
N ARG A 717 -8.26 9.18 -1.83
CA ARG A 717 -7.10 9.67 -1.06
C ARG A 717 -6.12 10.49 -1.89
N GLN A 718 -5.96 10.17 -3.18
CA GLN A 718 -5.05 10.94 -4.05
C GLN A 718 -5.59 12.34 -4.31
N GLN A 719 -6.90 12.46 -4.55
CA GLN A 719 -7.57 13.76 -4.66
C GLN A 719 -7.51 14.52 -3.34
N ALA A 720 -7.71 13.84 -2.20
CA ALA A 720 -7.59 14.45 -0.89
C ALA A 720 -6.18 14.99 -0.61
N LYS A 721 -5.13 14.27 -1.05
CA LYS A 721 -3.73 14.72 -1.00
C LYS A 721 -3.55 16.02 -1.78
N GLN A 722 -4.05 16.07 -3.02
CA GLN A 722 -3.94 17.27 -3.85
C GLN A 722 -4.67 18.46 -3.21
N ILE A 723 -5.87 18.23 -2.68
CA ILE A 723 -6.62 19.26 -1.95
C ILE A 723 -5.82 19.77 -0.74
N ALA A 724 -5.21 18.87 0.05
CA ALA A 724 -4.39 19.26 1.19
C ALA A 724 -3.17 20.09 0.77
N ILE A 725 -2.44 19.67 -0.27
CA ILE A 725 -1.31 20.41 -0.85
C ILE A 725 -1.73 21.82 -1.28
N ASP A 726 -2.85 21.96 -1.96
CA ASP A 726 -3.34 23.26 -2.43
C ASP A 726 -3.67 24.21 -1.27
N GLN A 727 -4.18 23.66 -0.16
CA GLN A 727 -4.45 24.46 1.04
C GLN A 727 -3.17 24.87 1.78
N VAL A 728 -2.19 23.99 1.86
CA VAL A 728 -0.88 24.33 2.46
C VAL A 728 -0.14 25.36 1.60
N LYS A 729 -0.19 25.25 0.27
CA LYS A 729 0.31 26.28 -0.65
C LYS A 729 -0.37 27.64 -0.44
N LEU A 730 -1.68 27.65 -0.16
CA LEU A 730 -2.41 28.88 0.15
C LEU A 730 -1.89 29.53 1.44
N ILE A 731 -1.62 28.72 2.47
CA ILE A 731 -1.07 29.18 3.75
C ILE A 731 0.38 29.68 3.53
N ALA A 732 1.21 28.94 2.82
CA ALA A 732 2.62 29.28 2.55
C ALA A 732 2.79 30.62 1.79
N ARG A 733 1.83 31.02 0.95
CA ARG A 733 1.84 32.30 0.22
C ARG A 733 1.76 33.54 1.12
N THR A 734 1.45 33.35 2.40
CA THR A 734 1.34 34.45 3.39
C THR A 734 2.62 34.69 4.18
N ASP A 735 3.74 34.08 3.77
CA ASP A 735 5.07 34.12 4.42
C ASP A 735 5.08 33.59 5.86
N TYR A 736 4.07 32.79 6.24
CA TYR A 736 4.06 32.12 7.52
C TYR A 736 5.08 30.96 7.55
N GLY A 737 5.81 30.88 8.66
CA GLY A 737 6.48 29.63 9.02
C GLY A 737 5.41 28.56 9.30
N ILE A 738 5.50 27.37 8.67
CA ILE A 738 4.56 26.29 8.90
C ILE A 738 5.21 25.22 9.77
N MET A 739 4.53 24.89 10.88
CA MET A 739 4.88 23.77 11.76
C MET A 739 3.83 22.67 11.57
N VAL A 740 4.26 21.44 11.31
CA VAL A 740 3.36 20.29 11.14
C VAL A 740 3.64 19.21 12.16
N THR A 741 2.59 18.48 12.56
CA THR A 741 2.72 17.26 13.37
C THR A 741 2.83 16.06 12.43
N GLY A 742 3.83 15.22 12.62
CA GLY A 742 4.13 14.11 11.71
C GLY A 742 5.10 14.53 10.62
N GLY A 743 4.91 14.17 9.36
CA GLY A 743 5.84 14.55 8.30
C GLY A 743 5.63 13.76 7.01
N ASN A 744 4.36 13.60 6.59
CA ASN A 744 4.07 13.02 5.27
C ASN A 744 4.86 13.75 4.17
N ALA A 745 5.48 13.01 3.27
CA ALA A 745 6.42 13.53 2.27
C ALA A 745 5.89 14.75 1.49
N TYR A 746 4.60 14.77 1.15
CA TYR A 746 3.97 15.89 0.44
C TYR A 746 3.87 17.19 1.26
N MET A 747 4.15 17.15 2.57
CA MET A 747 4.18 18.32 3.44
C MET A 747 5.57 18.91 3.63
N LEU A 748 6.63 18.10 3.45
CA LEU A 748 8.01 18.52 3.73
C LEU A 748 8.43 19.79 2.95
N PRO A 749 8.07 19.99 1.67
CA PRO A 749 8.43 21.19 0.94
C PRO A 749 7.85 22.51 1.50
N TYR A 750 6.85 22.42 2.36
CA TYR A 750 6.15 23.58 2.92
C TYR A 750 6.41 23.73 4.42
N ALA A 751 6.92 22.71 5.09
CA ALA A 751 7.12 22.68 6.53
C ALA A 751 8.48 23.28 6.89
N LYS A 752 8.50 24.30 7.73
CA LYS A 752 9.73 24.79 8.39
C LYS A 752 10.10 23.89 9.57
N TYR A 753 9.09 23.40 10.30
CA TYR A 753 9.25 22.54 11.47
C TYR A 753 8.37 21.31 11.36
N VAL A 754 8.93 20.13 11.67
CA VAL A 754 8.20 18.87 11.87
C VAL A 754 8.36 18.47 13.32
N ILE A 755 7.26 18.36 14.07
CA ILE A 755 7.20 17.82 15.43
C ILE A 755 6.51 16.46 15.44
N ASP A 756 6.71 15.69 16.48
CA ASP A 756 6.33 14.27 16.54
C ASP A 756 6.87 13.50 15.31
N ALA A 757 8.07 13.85 14.83
CA ALA A 757 8.77 13.07 13.82
C ALA A 757 8.99 11.64 14.31
N PRO A 758 8.88 10.62 13.46
CA PRO A 758 8.96 9.23 13.89
C PRO A 758 10.35 8.89 14.43
N MET A 759 10.47 8.43 15.68
CA MET A 759 11.73 8.10 16.34
C MET A 759 12.05 6.61 16.31
N HIS A 760 11.03 5.76 16.26
CA HIS A 760 11.15 4.30 16.31
C HIS A 760 10.20 3.66 15.31
N SER A 761 10.60 2.52 14.71
CA SER A 761 9.67 1.67 13.98
C SER A 761 8.66 1.04 14.95
N VAL A 762 7.51 0.61 14.43
CA VAL A 762 6.49 -0.03 15.27
C VAL A 762 6.92 -1.40 15.77
N GLY A 763 7.94 -2.01 15.14
CA GLY A 763 8.54 -3.27 15.58
C GLY A 763 7.64 -4.47 15.30
N THR A 764 7.10 -4.57 14.08
CA THR A 764 6.41 -5.79 13.64
C THR A 764 7.35 -6.99 13.71
N THR A 765 6.78 -8.20 13.82
CA THR A 765 7.58 -9.42 13.94
C THR A 765 8.53 -9.66 12.77
N LEU A 766 8.21 -9.14 11.58
CA LEU A 766 9.04 -9.29 10.39
C LEU A 766 10.26 -8.36 10.39
N VAL A 767 10.16 -7.18 11.00
CA VAL A 767 11.24 -6.17 11.06
C VAL A 767 12.38 -6.65 11.96
N ASP A 768 13.63 -6.41 11.55
CA ASP A 768 14.83 -6.77 12.29
C ASP A 768 15.51 -5.56 12.96
N ALA A 769 15.51 -4.40 12.29
CA ALA A 769 16.17 -3.19 12.80
C ALA A 769 15.40 -1.92 12.42
N SER A 770 15.37 -0.95 13.33
CA SER A 770 14.90 0.41 13.05
C SER A 770 16.07 1.29 12.63
N VAL A 771 15.90 2.10 11.58
CA VAL A 771 16.90 3.02 11.05
C VAL A 771 16.33 4.42 10.86
N PRO A 772 17.13 5.49 10.99
CA PRO A 772 16.63 6.86 10.95
C PRO A 772 16.51 7.41 9.53
N PHE A 773 15.97 6.62 8.60
CA PHE A 773 15.86 6.99 7.19
C PHE A 773 15.10 8.30 6.97
N PHE A 774 13.95 8.50 7.65
CA PHE A 774 13.19 9.74 7.60
C PHE A 774 14.05 10.95 8.00
N HIS A 775 14.86 10.78 9.06
CA HIS A 775 15.72 11.84 9.55
C HIS A 775 16.87 12.14 8.59
N ILE A 776 17.42 11.14 7.92
CA ILE A 776 18.43 11.35 6.88
C ILE A 776 17.82 12.11 5.71
N VAL A 777 16.62 11.73 5.24
CA VAL A 777 15.92 12.40 4.14
C VAL A 777 15.62 13.87 4.44
N ALA A 778 15.12 14.16 5.65
CA ALA A 778 14.68 15.51 6.01
C ALA A 778 15.78 16.41 6.58
N SER A 779 17.00 15.86 6.89
CA SER A 779 18.11 16.63 7.44
C SER A 779 18.63 17.70 6.47
N GLY A 780 19.01 18.85 6.99
CA GLY A 780 19.47 19.99 6.19
C GLY A 780 18.35 20.79 5.49
N HIS A 781 17.11 20.26 5.50
CA HIS A 781 15.98 20.86 4.78
C HIS A 781 14.82 21.24 5.68
N VAL A 782 14.51 20.46 6.69
CA VAL A 782 13.41 20.71 7.64
C VAL A 782 13.90 20.52 9.06
N VAL A 783 13.59 21.45 9.96
CA VAL A 783 13.89 21.31 11.40
C VAL A 783 13.00 20.23 12.00
N ARG A 784 13.59 19.23 12.62
CA ARG A 784 12.89 18.03 13.12
C ARG A 784 12.97 17.94 14.62
N ALA A 785 11.84 17.67 15.25
CA ALA A 785 11.76 17.28 16.65
C ALA A 785 10.98 15.97 16.77
N GLY A 786 11.46 15.05 17.57
CA GLY A 786 10.77 13.82 17.87
C GLY A 786 9.55 14.02 18.78
N THR A 787 9.19 13.01 19.57
CA THR A 787 8.17 13.16 20.63
C THR A 787 8.67 14.10 21.74
N ALA A 788 7.75 14.77 22.43
CA ALA A 788 8.12 15.64 23.53
C ALA A 788 8.87 14.88 24.63
N ALA A 789 10.04 15.37 25.03
CA ALA A 789 10.95 14.66 25.93
C ALA A 789 10.31 14.34 27.30
N ASN A 790 9.51 15.27 27.84
CA ASN A 790 8.81 15.09 29.11
C ASN A 790 7.54 14.21 29.02
N LEU A 791 7.10 13.82 27.80
CA LEU A 791 5.95 12.93 27.57
C LEU A 791 6.36 11.64 26.87
N SER A 792 7.65 11.41 26.67
CA SER A 792 8.17 10.23 26.00
C SER A 792 7.93 8.96 26.84
N GLU A 793 7.53 7.87 26.19
CA GLU A 793 7.43 6.54 26.81
C GLU A 793 8.83 5.92 27.07
N VAL A 794 9.88 6.49 26.46
CA VAL A 794 11.27 6.05 26.60
C VAL A 794 11.96 6.82 27.72
N ALA A 795 12.80 6.14 28.51
CA ALA A 795 13.56 6.76 29.60
C ALA A 795 14.32 8.00 29.13
N GLY A 796 14.34 9.08 29.94
CA GLY A 796 14.86 10.39 29.55
C GLY A 796 16.25 10.37 28.94
N ARG A 797 17.22 9.61 29.50
CA ARG A 797 18.56 9.47 28.92
C ARG A 797 18.55 8.85 27.53
N ARG A 798 17.81 7.76 27.32
CA ARG A 798 17.69 7.12 26.01
C ARG A 798 16.96 8.00 24.98
N HIS A 799 16.00 8.80 25.44
CA HIS A 799 15.33 9.77 24.57
C HIS A 799 16.30 10.86 24.09
N LEU A 800 17.14 11.38 24.99
CA LEU A 800 18.20 12.33 24.65
C LEU A 800 19.18 11.73 23.63
N LEU A 801 19.66 10.51 23.89
CA LEU A 801 20.57 9.80 22.98
C LEU A 801 19.94 9.61 21.59
N LYS A 802 18.63 9.31 21.52
CA LYS A 802 17.92 9.17 20.25
C LYS A 802 17.77 10.50 19.52
N THR A 803 17.55 11.59 20.26
CA THR A 803 17.52 12.95 19.72
C THR A 803 18.89 13.32 19.12
N ILE A 804 19.97 12.97 19.79
CA ILE A 804 21.35 13.16 19.31
C ILE A 804 21.62 12.34 18.05
N GLU A 805 21.31 11.02 18.06
CA GLU A 805 21.51 10.11 16.92
C GLU A 805 20.80 10.62 15.65
N THR A 806 19.58 11.15 15.80
CA THR A 806 18.74 11.57 14.68
C THR A 806 18.97 13.02 14.23
N GLY A 807 19.78 13.80 14.97
CA GLY A 807 19.97 15.22 14.72
C GLY A 807 18.70 16.05 14.90
N CYS A 808 17.81 15.60 15.77
CA CYS A 808 16.59 16.33 16.12
C CYS A 808 16.88 17.44 17.12
N VAL A 809 16.00 18.46 17.15
CA VAL A 809 16.06 19.53 18.15
C VAL A 809 15.23 19.18 19.38
N PRO A 810 15.52 19.77 20.57
CA PRO A 810 14.74 19.56 21.79
C PRO A 810 13.28 19.97 21.62
N TYR A 811 12.33 19.17 22.16
CA TYR A 811 10.91 19.46 22.16
C TYR A 811 10.29 19.09 23.50
N PHE A 812 9.53 20.04 24.10
CA PHE A 812 8.86 19.88 25.38
C PHE A 812 7.44 20.44 25.32
N VAL A 813 6.52 19.86 26.12
CA VAL A 813 5.15 20.33 26.30
C VAL A 813 4.98 20.87 27.72
N VAL A 814 4.48 22.10 27.88
CA VAL A 814 4.37 22.73 29.19
C VAL A 814 3.01 23.35 29.44
N THR A 815 2.68 23.43 30.75
CA THR A 815 1.56 24.19 31.31
C THR A 815 2.05 25.03 32.49
N HIS A 816 1.50 26.22 32.68
CA HIS A 816 1.78 27.01 33.89
C HIS A 816 1.06 26.46 35.12
N SER A 817 -0.22 26.05 34.94
CA SER A 817 -0.98 25.34 35.97
C SER A 817 -0.48 23.92 36.19
N PRO A 818 -0.68 23.33 37.38
CA PRO A 818 -0.31 21.95 37.65
C PRO A 818 -1.00 20.98 36.69
N SER A 819 -0.24 20.01 36.13
CA SER A 819 -0.75 18.96 35.26
C SER A 819 -1.85 18.09 35.90
N SER A 820 -1.88 18.03 37.24
CA SER A 820 -2.94 17.38 38.02
C SER A 820 -4.35 17.94 37.73
N ASP A 821 -4.46 19.17 37.22
CA ASP A 821 -5.73 19.76 36.84
C ASP A 821 -6.39 19.02 35.65
N MET A 822 -5.58 18.33 34.84
CA MET A 822 -6.04 17.52 33.68
C MET A 822 -6.34 16.06 34.04
N LYS A 823 -6.07 15.63 35.26
CA LYS A 823 -6.35 14.27 35.74
C LYS A 823 -7.86 13.95 35.63
N ASN A 824 -8.16 12.73 35.22
CA ASN A 824 -9.53 12.25 34.97
C ASN A 824 -10.28 13.01 33.87
N THR A 825 -9.54 13.57 32.91
CA THR A 825 -10.08 14.15 31.68
C THR A 825 -9.52 13.41 30.47
N GLN A 826 -9.95 13.73 29.26
CA GLN A 826 -9.35 13.20 28.05
C GLN A 826 -7.88 13.67 27.82
N PHE A 827 -7.38 14.58 28.63
CA PHE A 827 -6.02 15.15 28.59
C PHE A 827 -5.12 14.59 29.67
N ASP A 828 -5.46 13.49 30.31
CA ASP A 828 -4.67 12.82 31.36
C ASP A 828 -3.27 12.37 30.87
N TYR A 829 -3.07 12.23 29.55
CA TYR A 829 -1.76 11.98 28.93
C TYR A 829 -0.76 13.13 29.12
N LEU A 830 -1.23 14.36 29.45
CA LEU A 830 -0.39 15.53 29.72
C LEU A 830 0.08 15.58 31.20
N TYR A 831 0.44 14.42 31.76
CA TYR A 831 0.71 14.24 33.21
C TYR A 831 2.01 14.91 33.71
N ALA A 832 3.00 15.16 32.81
CA ALA A 832 4.33 15.70 33.19
C ALA A 832 4.58 17.07 32.53
N THR A 833 3.60 17.99 32.52
CA THR A 833 3.69 19.24 31.76
C THR A 833 3.83 20.49 32.63
N THR A 834 3.77 20.39 33.97
CA THR A 834 3.90 21.57 34.86
C THR A 834 5.28 22.21 34.66
N TYR A 835 5.33 23.45 34.09
CA TYR A 835 6.59 24.12 33.75
C TYR A 835 7.60 24.18 34.90
N ARG A 836 7.16 24.58 36.10
CA ARG A 836 8.05 24.65 37.29
C ARG A 836 8.68 23.32 37.64
N GLY A 837 8.03 22.23 37.29
CA GLY A 837 8.55 20.87 37.59
C GLY A 837 9.51 20.35 36.51
N VAL A 838 9.40 20.81 35.25
CA VAL A 838 10.22 20.33 34.13
C VAL A 838 11.24 21.35 33.63
N ARG A 839 11.29 22.55 34.21
CA ARG A 839 12.16 23.65 33.77
C ARG A 839 13.64 23.28 33.76
N ASP A 840 14.12 22.68 34.81
CA ASP A 840 15.53 22.32 34.94
C ASP A 840 15.89 21.15 33.99
N ASP A 841 14.95 20.23 33.76
CA ASP A 841 15.11 19.18 32.74
C ASP A 841 15.17 19.77 31.33
N ILE A 842 14.35 20.78 31.01
CA ILE A 842 14.41 21.49 29.72
C ILE A 842 15.79 22.10 29.51
N LEU A 843 16.30 22.85 30.49
CA LEU A 843 17.59 23.52 30.40
C LEU A 843 18.76 22.54 30.35
N SER A 844 18.72 21.47 31.14
CA SER A 844 19.74 20.42 31.11
C SER A 844 19.79 19.72 29.75
N PHE A 845 18.64 19.31 29.22
CA PHE A 845 18.51 18.65 27.92
C PHE A 845 18.96 19.58 26.76
N TYR A 846 18.49 20.84 26.78
CA TYR A 846 18.87 21.83 25.76
C TYR A 846 20.37 22.09 25.76
N ASN A 847 20.98 22.36 26.93
CA ASN A 847 22.40 22.67 27.06
C ASN A 847 23.29 21.48 26.65
N GLU A 848 22.91 20.26 27.01
CA GLU A 848 23.66 19.06 26.61
C GLU A 848 23.67 18.90 25.07
N ILE A 849 22.54 19.03 24.41
CA ILE A 849 22.49 18.94 22.95
C ILE A 849 23.20 20.15 22.29
N LEU A 850 23.05 21.34 22.82
CA LEU A 850 23.74 22.54 22.30
C LEU A 850 25.27 22.40 22.32
N GLN A 851 25.82 21.78 23.36
CA GLN A 851 27.27 21.52 23.46
C GLN A 851 27.75 20.54 22.40
N ILE A 852 26.92 19.59 21.98
CA ILE A 852 27.24 18.56 20.99
C ILE A 852 27.03 19.10 19.57
N SER A 853 25.89 19.70 19.34
CA SER A 853 25.38 19.86 17.99
C SER A 853 25.91 21.12 17.29
N GLY A 854 26.31 22.17 18.04
CA GLY A 854 26.64 23.44 17.38
C GLY A 854 25.58 23.80 16.31
N ASN A 855 25.88 23.52 15.06
CA ASN A 855 24.99 23.69 13.91
C ASN A 855 24.58 22.36 13.25
N LEU A 856 24.84 21.19 13.86
CA LEU A 856 24.53 19.88 13.23
C LEU A 856 23.05 19.68 12.93
N TRP A 857 22.16 20.30 13.73
CA TRP A 857 20.70 20.24 13.51
C TRP A 857 20.26 20.81 12.15
N SER A 858 21.05 21.69 11.54
CA SER A 858 20.79 22.31 10.23
C SER A 858 21.54 21.68 9.08
N GLN A 859 22.45 20.72 9.36
CA GLN A 859 23.22 20.02 8.36
C GLN A 859 22.55 18.78 7.83
N GLU A 860 22.97 18.32 6.64
CA GLU A 860 22.58 17.02 6.13
C GLU A 860 23.30 15.90 6.84
N ILE A 861 22.55 14.87 7.19
CA ILE A 861 23.13 13.58 7.56
C ILE A 861 23.51 12.89 6.25
N ILE A 862 24.81 12.59 6.08
CA ILE A 862 25.35 11.95 4.89
C ILE A 862 25.51 10.44 5.05
N GLN A 863 25.65 9.95 6.29
CA GLN A 863 25.76 8.54 6.59
C GLN A 863 25.23 8.23 8.00
N HIS A 864 24.57 7.12 8.14
CA HIS A 864 24.26 6.50 9.42
C HIS A 864 24.59 5.00 9.34
N GLN A 865 25.21 4.46 10.38
CA GLN A 865 25.61 3.05 10.41
C GLN A 865 25.44 2.45 11.80
N VAL A 866 25.10 1.17 11.84
CA VAL A 866 25.17 0.36 13.05
C VAL A 866 26.59 -0.15 13.19
N VAL A 867 27.39 0.47 14.07
CA VAL A 867 28.80 0.07 14.32
C VAL A 867 28.83 -1.32 14.97
N MET A 868 27.96 -1.54 15.92
CA MET A 868 27.69 -2.83 16.55
C MET A 868 26.29 -2.80 17.20
N PRO A 869 25.74 -3.93 17.66
CA PRO A 869 24.40 -3.93 18.28
C PRO A 869 24.28 -2.87 19.38
N GLN A 870 23.28 -1.98 19.24
CA GLN A 870 23.01 -0.84 20.13
C GLN A 870 24.10 0.25 20.15
N VAL A 871 24.97 0.32 19.13
CA VAL A 871 25.92 1.43 18.94
C VAL A 871 25.82 1.94 17.52
N HIS A 872 25.49 3.22 17.40
CA HIS A 872 25.18 3.86 16.11
C HIS A 872 26.10 5.05 15.87
N ARG A 873 26.49 5.26 14.61
CA ARG A 873 27.27 6.42 14.18
C ARG A 873 26.46 7.20 13.16
N THR A 874 26.35 8.51 13.37
CA THR A 874 25.75 9.47 12.43
C THR A 874 26.84 10.42 11.96
N VAL A 875 26.99 10.59 10.65
CA VAL A 875 28.00 11.48 10.02
C VAL A 875 27.28 12.60 9.29
N TYR A 876 27.73 13.83 9.52
CA TYR A 876 27.18 15.04 8.94
C TYR A 876 28.01 15.56 7.75
N GLU A 877 27.49 16.52 6.99
CA GLU A 877 28.11 17.03 5.76
C GLU A 877 29.48 17.68 5.99
N ASP A 878 29.72 18.29 7.15
CA ASP A 878 31.04 18.86 7.52
C ASP A 878 32.07 17.78 7.97
N GLY A 879 31.66 16.52 7.96
CA GLY A 879 32.48 15.39 8.38
C GLY A 879 32.44 15.09 9.90
N THR A 880 31.75 15.93 10.68
CA THR A 880 31.49 15.62 12.10
C THR A 880 30.75 14.31 12.24
N SER A 881 31.19 13.43 13.13
CA SER A 881 30.48 12.21 13.43
C SER A 881 30.09 12.12 14.91
N VAL A 882 28.90 11.63 15.17
CA VAL A 882 28.36 11.39 16.51
C VAL A 882 28.13 9.90 16.67
N ILE A 883 28.73 9.31 17.72
CA ILE A 883 28.57 7.89 18.04
C ILE A 883 27.78 7.78 19.32
N VAL A 884 26.69 7.02 19.30
CA VAL A 884 25.79 6.84 20.44
C VAL A 884 25.85 5.38 20.91
N ASN A 885 26.10 5.18 22.19
CA ASN A 885 26.11 3.88 22.86
C ASN A 885 24.83 3.72 23.71
N TYR A 886 23.87 2.90 23.29
CA TYR A 886 22.67 2.55 24.06
C TYR A 886 22.86 1.39 25.03
N ARG A 887 24.06 0.79 25.05
CA ARG A 887 24.35 -0.36 25.92
C ARG A 887 24.46 0.07 27.37
N MET A 888 24.09 -0.82 28.26
CA MET A 888 24.29 -0.66 29.71
C MET A 888 25.75 -0.89 30.16
N THR A 889 26.68 -1.01 29.21
CA THR A 889 28.12 -1.23 29.42
C THR A 889 28.94 -0.32 28.52
N PRO A 890 30.10 0.14 28.95
CA PRO A 890 31.01 0.89 28.11
C PRO A 890 31.41 0.09 26.85
N VAL A 891 31.76 0.80 25.78
CA VAL A 891 32.19 0.23 24.51
C VAL A 891 33.35 1.03 23.94
N GLU A 892 34.31 0.35 23.33
CA GLU A 892 35.40 1.00 22.61
C GLU A 892 35.07 1.06 21.11
N VAL A 893 35.14 2.25 20.53
CA VAL A 893 34.96 2.50 19.10
C VAL A 893 36.10 3.40 18.63
N ASP A 894 36.82 3.00 17.58
CA ASP A 894 37.98 3.71 17.01
C ASP A 894 39.04 4.05 18.08
N GLY A 895 39.25 3.16 19.07
CA GLY A 895 40.21 3.34 20.16
C GLY A 895 39.78 4.30 21.26
N VAL A 896 38.53 4.78 21.26
CA VAL A 896 37.97 5.65 22.28
C VAL A 896 36.90 4.91 23.08
N LEU A 897 36.99 4.97 24.41
CA LEU A 897 35.97 4.40 25.29
C LEU A 897 34.78 5.32 25.41
N ILE A 898 33.58 4.77 25.13
CA ILE A 898 32.30 5.46 25.30
C ILE A 898 31.56 4.80 26.46
N ASP A 899 31.18 5.54 27.49
CA ASP A 899 30.53 5.03 28.67
C ASP A 899 29.11 4.43 28.36
N ALA A 900 28.55 3.74 29.34
CA ALA A 900 27.21 3.15 29.23
C ALA A 900 26.15 4.25 29.07
N GLU A 901 25.24 4.08 28.11
CA GLU A 901 24.19 5.08 27.78
C GLU A 901 24.78 6.50 27.57
N ASP A 902 25.85 6.58 26.76
CA ASP A 902 26.55 7.83 26.48
C ASP A 902 26.88 7.99 24.99
N TYR A 903 27.57 9.06 24.62
CA TYR A 903 27.91 9.41 23.25
C TYR A 903 29.32 9.96 23.13
N LEU A 904 29.84 9.97 21.89
CA LEU A 904 31.12 10.56 21.51
C LEU A 904 30.91 11.43 20.27
N VAL A 905 31.52 12.63 20.28
CA VAL A 905 31.55 13.53 19.12
C VAL A 905 32.99 13.61 18.61
N LEU A 906 33.16 13.32 17.32
CA LEU A 906 34.44 13.43 16.62
C LEU A 906 34.32 14.57 15.58
N ALA A 907 35.13 15.60 15.69
CA ALA A 907 35.13 16.73 14.77
C ALA A 907 35.54 16.32 13.34
N GLY A 908 34.90 16.93 12.35
CA GLY A 908 35.29 16.77 10.95
C GLY A 908 36.72 17.33 10.71
N GLY A 909 37.64 16.46 10.38
CA GLY A 909 39.07 16.81 10.18
C GLY A 909 40.06 15.91 10.94
N ASP A 910 39.61 15.25 12.01
CA ASP A 910 40.43 14.28 12.75
C ASP A 910 40.44 12.87 12.11
N ARG A 911 40.34 12.78 10.80
CA ARG A 911 40.68 11.52 10.11
C ARG A 911 42.19 11.34 10.13
N SER A 912 42.73 10.69 11.17
CA SER A 912 43.98 9.98 10.99
C SER A 912 43.78 8.97 9.88
N ALA A 913 44.44 9.17 8.77
CA ALA A 913 44.45 8.26 7.64
C ALA A 913 44.90 6.87 8.12
N ASP A 914 44.02 5.87 7.96
CA ASP A 914 44.39 4.48 7.76
C ASP A 914 43.37 3.82 6.79
#